data_1f4c3ed4b561f0a1f3c7ef79207edb44
#
_entry.id   1f4c3ed4b561f0a1f3c7ef79207edb44
#
_cell.length_a   1.000
_cell.length_b   1.000
_cell.length_c   1.000
_cell.angle_alpha   90.00
_cell.angle_beta   90.00
_cell.angle_gamma   90.00
#
_symmetry.space_group_name_H-M   'P 1'
#
loop_
_entity.id
_entity.type
_entity.pdbx_description
1 polymer ?
#
loop_
_entity_poly.entity_id
_entity_poly.type
_entity_poly.pdbx_seq_one_letter_code
_entity_poly.pdbx_strand_id
1 'polypeptide(L)'
;MAALLLAATVARAQYYSWGADAASLRWRTIRTPDVQVIFPDTAGAIARRTLHFIEAARPSIGYGFRHGPLKIPFVMHPENFRSNGLVMWLPKRVEFLTSPAIDSYSMPWYKQLVAHEYRHAVQYNNLNRGVIKGLSYVLGQQGSTVGLLLLPIWLIEGDAVQMETQMSSFGRALQPSFTMEYRALGDAVRSRRNIDRWFCGSYRTNVPDHYHLGYQIAAYADTRYRENIWDKVAWYGARNPYMIFTTSIALKKFYRTDVGTLFAETFDGLNYYWNALPARRNSSRYLSAEPVESYTTYAFPLAVDAQRVLALKTDYDRPTRFVTIDTESGRERAVAYTGSVSTRPAYADGRVWWTEYRRSTLFEQRVNSQLCYMDLDRGKPKAVRGRRHALYPTPTDRGLAWVEYSPDGRFAVTGEAGVQHWEAPAQTELHGLAWDDRTARLYFLATDDSGMWLGRIEPDGTATHLTEGAYITLSDLTARDGRLYFGSIASGYDEVHCYDLATGRQYRLSTSTSGSFSPSADGEGNVLMTTYDAEGYHAARQPIDTLRPVRPSRLPRNVVNPPRRKWPVANLDTVRFTAADSVSSAARHRARRYSRPLHLFKVHSWMPVAVNPFKIIDEHDIDVQLGVTLVSQNLLSSAESYLAYAWNHAEGSVVKGSLRYNGLGIELEVAGTYGGNQVIYAAGQAQPQPIPDKYYSLSAGATLPLVFAAGYRTRMLSLTAAWNFSNGLVANVGKLTYDEATHSFTNLQHIGYREGLHKLTFGIGYSNSVQLAHRDFITPRGYVLSASYALNPTNDHFSDLISVYGKLYTPGFAPHNSLTAAATYQTSIGGFKNPAGESFLSYKSARLIPRGFDSNDINSRNYFAASLDYQLPVWYPEGGIPSVLYFKRIRLNLGADYGQFDAFDYRKGRTETRRIHSFGGDLYVDFNVFRQPASATSTLRLSFYAPSKGGLWWSASLGLPF
;
A
#
# COMPACT_ATOMS: atom_id res chain seq x y z
N MET A 1 18.46 -13.66 18.70
CA MET A 1 17.51 -12.56 18.37
C MET A 1 17.65 -12.09 16.91
N ALA A 2 18.82 -11.69 16.41
CA ALA A 2 18.99 -11.31 15.00
C ALA A 2 18.61 -12.42 14.01
N ALA A 3 18.99 -13.66 14.26
CA ALA A 3 18.60 -14.81 13.43
C ALA A 3 17.11 -15.14 13.50
N LEU A 4 16.45 -14.92 14.65
CA LEU A 4 14.99 -15.06 14.80
C LEU A 4 14.24 -13.92 14.13
N LEU A 5 14.73 -12.68 14.20
CA LEU A 5 14.20 -11.56 13.46
C LEU A 5 14.38 -11.77 11.94
N LEU A 6 15.53 -12.25 11.51
CA LEU A 6 15.78 -12.62 10.10
C LEU A 6 14.84 -13.76 9.65
N ALA A 7 14.65 -14.78 10.47
CA ALA A 7 13.74 -15.88 10.17
C ALA A 7 12.28 -15.42 10.09
N ALA A 8 11.84 -14.54 10.98
CA ALA A 8 10.49 -13.99 10.98
C ALA A 8 10.24 -13.06 9.78
N THR A 9 11.21 -12.22 9.40
CA THR A 9 11.11 -11.35 8.21
C THR A 9 11.13 -12.16 6.92
N VAL A 10 11.97 -13.18 6.86
CA VAL A 10 12.05 -14.09 5.71
C VAL A 10 10.78 -14.92 5.60
N ALA A 11 10.18 -15.33 6.71
CA ALA A 11 8.95 -16.13 6.72
C ALA A 11 7.73 -15.34 6.21
N ARG A 12 7.61 -14.03 6.53
CA ARG A 12 6.52 -13.17 6.05
C ARG A 12 6.67 -12.73 4.58
N ALA A 13 7.88 -12.70 4.04
CA ALA A 13 8.15 -12.36 2.64
C ALA A 13 7.89 -13.53 1.68
N GLN A 14 7.35 -14.65 2.14
CA GLN A 14 7.16 -15.87 1.32
C GLN A 14 6.12 -15.72 0.22
N TYR A 15 5.08 -14.94 0.49
CA TYR A 15 4.03 -14.62 -0.46
C TYR A 15 3.84 -13.11 -0.52
N TYR A 16 4.07 -12.55 -1.69
CA TYR A 16 3.77 -11.16 -1.94
C TYR A 16 2.67 -11.07 -2.98
N SER A 17 1.48 -10.70 -2.56
CA SER A 17 0.33 -10.54 -3.44
C SER A 17 -0.03 -9.06 -3.58
N TRP A 18 -0.13 -8.60 -4.83
CA TRP A 18 -0.67 -7.28 -5.15
C TRP A 18 -2.18 -7.31 -5.39
N GLY A 19 -2.80 -8.47 -5.14
CA GLY A 19 -4.20 -8.72 -5.33
C GLY A 19 -4.52 -9.41 -6.66
N ALA A 20 -5.76 -9.86 -6.77
CA ALA A 20 -6.24 -10.61 -7.92
C ALA A 20 -6.84 -9.70 -8.99
N ASP A 21 -6.59 -10.06 -10.24
CA ASP A 21 -7.27 -9.52 -11.42
C ASP A 21 -8.64 -10.15 -11.63
N ALA A 22 -9.50 -9.47 -12.40
CA ALA A 22 -10.83 -9.95 -12.71
C ALA A 22 -10.80 -11.35 -13.37
N ALA A 23 -11.69 -12.23 -12.91
CA ALA A 23 -11.79 -13.61 -13.39
C ALA A 23 -12.07 -13.70 -14.90
N SER A 24 -12.76 -12.72 -15.46
CA SER A 24 -13.12 -12.64 -16.87
C SER A 24 -11.95 -12.37 -17.81
N LEU A 25 -10.81 -11.90 -17.31
CA LEU A 25 -9.67 -11.55 -18.16
C LEU A 25 -9.04 -12.80 -18.79
N ARG A 26 -8.81 -12.73 -20.09
CA ARG A 26 -8.11 -13.75 -20.86
C ARG A 26 -6.65 -13.34 -21.03
N TRP A 27 -5.73 -14.16 -20.57
CA TRP A 27 -4.31 -13.83 -20.51
C TRP A 27 -3.55 -14.32 -21.73
N ARG A 28 -2.60 -13.49 -22.18
CA ARG A 28 -1.66 -13.76 -23.25
C ARG A 28 -0.23 -13.55 -22.79
N THR A 29 0.72 -14.09 -23.54
CA THR A 29 2.15 -13.87 -23.29
C THR A 29 2.92 -13.71 -24.58
N ILE A 30 3.85 -12.78 -24.58
CA ILE A 30 4.92 -12.65 -25.59
C ILE A 30 6.22 -13.06 -24.92
N ARG A 31 7.02 -13.87 -25.60
CA ARG A 31 8.34 -14.30 -25.12
C ARG A 31 9.41 -13.96 -26.15
N THR A 32 10.45 -13.28 -25.70
CA THR A 32 11.70 -13.09 -26.43
C THR A 32 12.81 -13.87 -25.73
N PRO A 33 14.03 -13.94 -26.28
CA PRO A 33 15.15 -14.58 -25.58
C PRO A 33 15.39 -13.99 -24.18
N ASP A 34 15.14 -12.70 -24.00
CA ASP A 34 15.50 -11.94 -22.82
C ASP A 34 14.33 -11.56 -21.91
N VAL A 35 13.12 -11.43 -22.46
CA VAL A 35 11.95 -10.86 -21.77
C VAL A 35 10.72 -11.73 -22.00
N GLN A 36 9.87 -11.81 -20.99
CA GLN A 36 8.51 -12.34 -21.10
C GLN A 36 7.54 -11.27 -20.64
N VAL A 37 6.54 -10.92 -21.48
CA VAL A 37 5.44 -10.04 -21.10
C VAL A 37 4.17 -10.86 -20.99
N ILE A 38 3.43 -10.74 -19.90
CA ILE A 38 2.15 -11.40 -19.60
C ILE A 38 1.10 -10.30 -19.44
N PHE A 39 0.01 -10.38 -20.20
CA PHE A 39 -0.97 -9.30 -20.29
C PHE A 39 -2.37 -9.85 -20.62
N PRO A 40 -3.45 -9.15 -20.23
CA PRO A 40 -4.79 -9.43 -20.73
C PRO A 40 -4.89 -9.17 -22.24
N ASP A 41 -5.74 -9.94 -22.94
CA ASP A 41 -5.88 -9.85 -24.41
C ASP A 41 -6.31 -8.45 -24.87
N THR A 42 -7.01 -7.68 -24.05
CA THR A 42 -7.38 -6.28 -24.30
C THR A 42 -6.16 -5.34 -24.35
N ALA A 43 -5.09 -5.64 -23.61
CA ALA A 43 -3.88 -4.78 -23.49
C ALA A 43 -2.79 -5.12 -24.52
N GLY A 44 -3.11 -5.75 -25.64
CA GLY A 44 -2.13 -6.20 -26.62
C GLY A 44 -1.27 -5.08 -27.25
N ALA A 45 -1.86 -3.93 -27.54
CA ALA A 45 -1.17 -2.76 -28.08
C ALA A 45 -0.17 -2.19 -27.05
N ILE A 46 -0.61 -2.00 -25.82
CA ILE A 46 0.21 -1.53 -24.68
C ILE A 46 1.38 -2.48 -24.45
N ALA A 47 1.13 -3.80 -24.46
CA ALA A 47 2.16 -4.81 -24.21
C ALA A 47 3.28 -4.78 -25.26
N ARG A 48 2.95 -4.57 -26.54
CA ARG A 48 3.96 -4.45 -27.61
C ARG A 48 4.76 -3.17 -27.50
N ARG A 49 4.08 -2.04 -27.19
CA ARG A 49 4.74 -0.76 -26.96
C ARG A 49 5.71 -0.84 -25.78
N THR A 50 5.27 -1.42 -24.67
CA THR A 50 6.11 -1.63 -23.49
C THR A 50 7.30 -2.53 -23.78
N LEU A 51 7.10 -3.65 -24.51
CA LEU A 51 8.17 -4.53 -24.92
C LEU A 51 9.23 -3.79 -25.76
N HIS A 52 8.79 -2.95 -26.70
CA HIS A 52 9.69 -2.13 -27.52
C HIS A 52 10.60 -1.23 -26.67
N PHE A 53 10.02 -0.57 -25.63
CA PHE A 53 10.81 0.27 -24.72
C PHE A 53 11.72 -0.54 -23.80
N ILE A 54 11.33 -1.74 -23.37
CA ILE A 54 12.18 -2.65 -22.59
C ILE A 54 13.39 -3.08 -23.44
N GLU A 55 13.17 -3.45 -24.71
CA GLU A 55 14.25 -3.84 -25.61
C GLU A 55 15.21 -2.66 -25.88
N ALA A 56 14.70 -1.46 -26.04
CA ALA A 56 15.49 -0.24 -26.22
C ALA A 56 16.31 0.15 -24.98
N ALA A 57 15.72 0.00 -23.77
CA ALA A 57 16.39 0.33 -22.52
C ALA A 57 17.44 -0.71 -22.11
N ARG A 58 17.24 -1.99 -22.47
CA ARG A 58 18.02 -3.15 -21.99
C ARG A 58 19.53 -3.01 -22.12
N PRO A 59 20.10 -2.55 -23.24
CA PRO A 59 21.55 -2.44 -23.38
C PRO A 59 22.22 -1.50 -22.39
N SER A 60 21.48 -0.50 -21.90
CA SER A 60 22.00 0.61 -21.10
C SER A 60 21.56 0.55 -19.64
N ILE A 61 20.44 -0.13 -19.31
CA ILE A 61 19.83 -0.09 -17.98
C ILE A 61 20.76 -0.66 -16.88
N GLY A 62 21.73 -1.49 -17.27
CA GLY A 62 22.75 -2.05 -16.39
C GLY A 62 23.93 -1.12 -16.10
N TYR A 63 23.96 0.08 -16.70
CA TYR A 63 25.11 0.99 -16.54
C TYR A 63 25.45 1.25 -15.06
N GLY A 64 26.74 1.23 -14.76
CA GLY A 64 27.27 1.44 -13.41
C GLY A 64 27.25 0.19 -12.51
N PHE A 65 26.63 -0.91 -12.94
CA PHE A 65 26.68 -2.19 -12.25
C PHE A 65 27.42 -3.25 -13.08
N ARG A 66 28.00 -4.24 -12.40
CA ARG A 66 28.79 -5.31 -13.03
C ARG A 66 27.92 -6.26 -13.87
N HIS A 67 26.69 -6.51 -13.43
CA HIS A 67 25.75 -7.39 -14.11
C HIS A 67 24.54 -6.61 -14.61
N GLY A 68 24.11 -6.85 -15.83
CA GLY A 68 22.89 -6.32 -16.41
C GLY A 68 21.61 -6.88 -15.74
N PRO A 69 20.45 -6.58 -16.29
CA PRO A 69 19.19 -7.04 -15.73
C PRO A 69 19.08 -8.57 -15.85
N LEU A 70 18.52 -9.19 -14.81
CA LEU A 70 18.16 -10.59 -14.88
C LEU A 70 16.97 -10.81 -15.83
N LYS A 71 16.84 -12.02 -16.36
CA LYS A 71 15.65 -12.41 -17.12
C LYS A 71 14.47 -12.51 -16.17
N ILE A 72 13.47 -11.63 -16.35
CA ILE A 72 12.32 -11.48 -15.44
C ILE A 72 11.03 -11.29 -16.26
N PRO A 73 9.90 -11.93 -15.87
CA PRO A 73 8.62 -11.68 -16.52
C PRO A 73 8.04 -10.33 -16.08
N PHE A 74 7.37 -9.65 -17.01
CA PHE A 74 6.58 -8.44 -16.80
C PHE A 74 5.11 -8.81 -16.87
N VAL A 75 4.35 -8.49 -15.83
CA VAL A 75 2.90 -8.71 -15.74
C VAL A 75 2.19 -7.36 -15.79
N MET A 76 1.16 -7.22 -16.61
CA MET A 76 0.47 -5.96 -16.85
C MET A 76 -0.96 -6.00 -16.33
N HIS A 77 -1.36 -4.94 -15.62
CA HIS A 77 -2.67 -4.78 -14.97
C HIS A 77 -3.40 -3.54 -15.52
N PRO A 78 -4.10 -3.65 -16.66
CA PRO A 78 -4.69 -2.48 -17.33
C PRO A 78 -6.01 -2.01 -16.69
N GLU A 79 -6.64 -2.81 -15.84
CA GLU A 79 -7.90 -2.43 -15.16
C GLU A 79 -7.67 -1.63 -13.86
N ASN A 80 -6.41 -1.37 -13.51
CA ASN A 80 -6.08 -0.57 -12.34
C ASN A 80 -5.76 0.86 -12.75
N PHE A 81 -6.65 1.79 -12.40
CA PHE A 81 -6.51 3.22 -12.72
C PHE A 81 -5.48 3.96 -11.85
N ARG A 82 -4.90 3.32 -10.87
CA ARG A 82 -3.72 3.83 -10.18
C ARG A 82 -2.49 3.56 -11.06
N SER A 83 -1.70 4.58 -11.30
CA SER A 83 -0.41 4.40 -11.96
C SER A 83 0.64 3.95 -10.96
N ASN A 84 1.29 2.83 -11.21
CA ASN A 84 2.40 2.33 -10.40
C ASN A 84 3.18 1.23 -11.13
N GLY A 85 4.39 0.94 -10.64
CA GLY A 85 5.18 -0.23 -10.98
C GLY A 85 5.76 -0.84 -9.73
N LEU A 86 6.16 -2.10 -9.81
CA LEU A 86 6.76 -2.80 -8.70
C LEU A 86 7.57 -4.00 -9.17
N VAL A 87 8.75 -4.20 -8.62
CA VAL A 87 9.53 -5.42 -8.81
C VAL A 87 9.36 -6.34 -7.62
N MET A 88 8.71 -7.47 -7.89
CA MET A 88 8.53 -8.54 -6.92
C MET A 88 9.69 -9.50 -6.96
N TRP A 89 10.11 -9.95 -5.78
CA TRP A 89 11.17 -10.93 -5.69
C TRP A 89 10.66 -12.37 -5.50
N LEU A 90 9.47 -12.55 -4.96
CA LEU A 90 8.87 -13.84 -4.64
C LEU A 90 7.45 -13.99 -5.22
N PRO A 91 7.27 -14.71 -6.32
CA PRO A 91 8.26 -15.07 -7.34
C PRO A 91 8.73 -13.86 -8.13
N LYS A 92 9.96 -13.94 -8.69
CA LYS A 92 10.56 -12.85 -9.47
C LYS A 92 9.68 -12.43 -10.63
N ARG A 93 9.23 -11.18 -10.63
CA ARG A 93 8.45 -10.53 -11.70
C ARG A 93 8.47 -9.01 -11.55
N VAL A 94 8.18 -8.33 -12.62
CA VAL A 94 7.85 -6.90 -12.63
C VAL A 94 6.37 -6.77 -12.87
N GLU A 95 5.66 -5.97 -12.08
CA GLU A 95 4.24 -5.69 -12.26
C GLU A 95 4.06 -4.23 -12.70
N PHE A 96 3.30 -4.02 -13.78
CA PHE A 96 2.98 -2.71 -14.31
C PHE A 96 1.48 -2.44 -14.23
N LEU A 97 1.11 -1.38 -13.51
CA LEU A 97 -0.19 -0.76 -13.64
C LEU A 97 -0.11 0.20 -14.84
N THR A 98 -0.81 -0.13 -15.91
CA THR A 98 -0.59 0.50 -17.21
C THR A 98 -1.35 1.81 -17.42
N SER A 99 -2.20 2.20 -16.47
CA SER A 99 -2.83 3.53 -16.50
C SER A 99 -1.78 4.62 -16.35
N PRO A 100 -1.80 5.66 -17.20
CA PRO A 100 -0.86 6.77 -17.11
C PRO A 100 -0.90 7.48 -15.76
N ALA A 101 0.24 8.03 -15.35
CA ALA A 101 0.32 8.84 -14.15
C ALA A 101 -0.51 10.12 -14.32
N ILE A 102 -1.34 10.40 -13.31
CA ILE A 102 -2.16 11.61 -13.29
C ILE A 102 -1.32 12.86 -12.96
N ASP A 103 -0.18 12.66 -12.31
CA ASP A 103 0.75 13.73 -11.90
C ASP A 103 1.45 14.44 -13.06
N SER A 104 1.01 14.22 -14.30
CA SER A 104 1.47 14.90 -15.49
C SER A 104 2.98 14.79 -15.74
N TYR A 105 3.40 13.70 -16.35
CA TYR A 105 4.75 13.56 -16.87
C TYR A 105 4.81 13.94 -18.34
N SER A 106 5.81 14.71 -18.74
CA SER A 106 6.00 15.09 -20.14
C SER A 106 6.62 13.96 -21.02
N MET A 107 6.60 12.75 -20.53
CA MET A 107 7.01 11.55 -21.24
C MET A 107 5.94 10.46 -21.04
N PRO A 108 5.60 9.65 -22.05
CA PRO A 108 4.66 8.55 -21.90
C PRO A 108 5.02 7.65 -20.71
N TRP A 109 4.02 7.32 -19.93
CA TRP A 109 4.17 6.59 -18.67
C TRP A 109 4.95 5.29 -18.79
N TYR A 110 4.77 4.55 -19.88
CA TYR A 110 5.49 3.27 -20.12
C TYR A 110 7.00 3.42 -20.21
N LYS A 111 7.50 4.52 -20.77
CA LYS A 111 8.95 4.80 -20.86
C LYS A 111 9.54 4.99 -19.47
N GLN A 112 8.84 5.74 -18.61
CA GLN A 112 9.29 5.97 -17.24
C GLN A 112 9.26 4.68 -16.42
N LEU A 113 8.16 3.92 -16.45
CA LEU A 113 8.07 2.63 -15.78
C LEU A 113 9.21 1.69 -16.18
N VAL A 114 9.50 1.59 -17.48
CA VAL A 114 10.59 0.75 -17.94
C VAL A 114 11.93 1.22 -17.40
N ALA A 115 12.23 2.52 -17.45
CA ALA A 115 13.50 3.04 -16.95
C ALA A 115 13.69 2.82 -15.45
N HIS A 116 12.61 2.94 -14.68
CA HIS A 116 12.64 2.80 -13.23
C HIS A 116 12.64 1.34 -12.79
N GLU A 117 11.59 0.58 -13.12
CA GLU A 117 11.39 -0.78 -12.62
C GLU A 117 12.44 -1.76 -13.17
N TYR A 118 12.85 -1.59 -14.42
CA TYR A 118 13.89 -2.47 -14.97
C TYR A 118 15.25 -2.23 -14.32
N ARG A 119 15.50 -1.03 -13.77
CA ARG A 119 16.68 -0.75 -12.95
C ARG A 119 16.69 -1.59 -11.68
N HIS A 120 15.56 -1.80 -11.03
CA HIS A 120 15.47 -2.70 -9.88
C HIS A 120 15.84 -4.14 -10.23
N ALA A 121 15.49 -4.62 -11.43
CA ALA A 121 15.93 -5.95 -11.89
C ALA A 121 17.46 -6.06 -12.02
N VAL A 122 18.16 -4.96 -12.33
CA VAL A 122 19.64 -4.88 -12.31
C VAL A 122 20.17 -4.92 -10.88
N GLN A 123 19.62 -4.10 -10.00
CA GLN A 123 20.03 -4.02 -8.60
C GLN A 123 19.91 -5.38 -7.93
N TYR A 124 18.80 -6.08 -8.12
CA TYR A 124 18.55 -7.41 -7.54
C TYR A 124 19.49 -8.47 -8.10
N ASN A 125 19.82 -8.42 -9.40
CA ASN A 125 20.81 -9.32 -9.98
C ASN A 125 22.20 -9.09 -9.35
N ASN A 126 22.51 -7.85 -9.04
CA ASN A 126 23.78 -7.47 -8.42
C ASN A 126 23.86 -7.78 -6.91
N LEU A 127 22.76 -7.92 -6.23
CA LEU A 127 22.70 -8.44 -4.86
C LEU A 127 22.79 -9.97 -4.78
N ASN A 128 22.43 -10.69 -5.83
CA ASN A 128 22.48 -12.15 -5.86
C ASN A 128 23.89 -12.68 -6.16
N ARG A 129 24.84 -12.38 -5.26
CA ARG A 129 26.27 -12.76 -5.36
C ARG A 129 26.77 -13.30 -4.02
N GLY A 130 27.98 -13.86 -4.01
CA GLY A 130 28.68 -14.29 -2.80
C GLY A 130 27.83 -15.19 -1.91
N VAL A 131 27.74 -14.88 -0.62
CA VAL A 131 26.95 -15.65 0.37
C VAL A 131 25.46 -15.64 0.05
N ILE A 132 24.91 -14.49 -0.41
CA ILE A 132 23.49 -14.42 -0.81
C ILE A 132 23.17 -15.39 -1.95
N LYS A 133 24.08 -15.53 -2.92
CA LYS A 133 23.92 -16.55 -3.98
C LYS A 133 23.98 -17.95 -3.42
N GLY A 134 24.88 -18.21 -2.47
CA GLY A 134 24.91 -19.48 -1.75
C GLY A 134 23.60 -19.78 -1.01
N LEU A 135 23.06 -18.81 -0.29
CA LEU A 135 21.75 -18.91 0.36
C LEU A 135 20.63 -19.17 -0.65
N SER A 136 20.72 -18.63 -1.85
CA SER A 136 19.69 -18.87 -2.88
C SER A 136 19.68 -20.33 -3.41
N TYR A 137 20.77 -21.06 -3.30
CA TYR A 137 20.79 -22.49 -3.61
C TYR A 137 20.14 -23.33 -2.49
N VAL A 138 20.18 -22.88 -1.25
CA VAL A 138 19.62 -23.57 -0.07
C VAL A 138 18.17 -23.21 0.19
N LEU A 139 17.79 -21.95 -0.09
CA LEU A 139 16.48 -21.37 0.26
C LEU A 139 15.66 -20.95 -0.99
N GLY A 140 16.17 -21.21 -2.19
CA GLY A 140 15.55 -20.73 -3.42
C GLY A 140 15.59 -19.20 -3.53
N GLN A 141 14.58 -18.63 -4.16
CA GLN A 141 14.48 -17.17 -4.32
C GLN A 141 14.42 -16.42 -2.98
N GLN A 142 13.91 -17.07 -1.94
CA GLN A 142 13.85 -16.49 -0.59
C GLN A 142 15.25 -16.19 -0.03
N GLY A 143 16.25 -17.02 -0.31
CA GLY A 143 17.64 -16.74 0.06
C GLY A 143 18.16 -15.43 -0.53
N SER A 144 17.70 -15.07 -1.73
CA SER A 144 18.06 -13.81 -2.37
C SER A 144 17.39 -12.58 -1.73
N THR A 145 16.23 -12.73 -1.06
CA THR A 145 15.56 -11.60 -0.38
C THR A 145 16.34 -11.08 0.83
N VAL A 146 17.19 -11.92 1.43
CA VAL A 146 18.11 -11.47 2.48
C VAL A 146 19.00 -10.32 1.97
N GLY A 147 19.36 -10.34 0.68
CA GLY A 147 20.11 -9.26 0.05
C GLY A 147 19.39 -7.90 0.06
N LEU A 148 18.05 -7.88 -0.02
CA LEU A 148 17.27 -6.65 0.00
C LEU A 148 17.28 -5.97 1.38
N LEU A 149 17.43 -6.73 2.45
CA LEU A 149 17.54 -6.16 3.81
C LEU A 149 18.88 -5.44 4.05
N LEU A 150 19.86 -5.68 3.17
CA LEU A 150 21.23 -5.13 3.30
C LEU A 150 21.37 -3.75 2.65
N LEU A 151 20.51 -3.43 1.70
CA LEU A 151 20.47 -2.12 1.07
C LEU A 151 19.21 -1.36 1.52
N PRO A 152 19.39 -0.14 2.04
CA PRO A 152 18.25 0.66 2.44
C PRO A 152 17.42 1.09 1.23
N ILE A 153 16.11 1.17 1.40
CA ILE A 153 15.15 1.48 0.32
C ILE A 153 15.45 2.82 -0.36
N TRP A 154 15.91 3.84 0.38
CA TRP A 154 16.28 5.13 -0.18
C TRP A 154 17.42 5.04 -1.21
N LEU A 155 18.33 4.09 -1.04
CA LEU A 155 19.41 3.85 -1.99
C LEU A 155 18.91 3.15 -3.25
N ILE A 156 18.07 2.14 -3.09
CA ILE A 156 17.48 1.37 -4.21
C ILE A 156 16.65 2.30 -5.08
N GLU A 157 15.79 3.10 -4.48
CA GLU A 157 14.90 4.03 -5.19
C GLU A 157 15.69 5.24 -5.75
N GLY A 158 16.64 5.75 -4.98
CA GLY A 158 17.50 6.87 -5.43
C GLY A 158 18.31 6.55 -6.68
N ASP A 159 18.89 5.36 -6.79
CA ASP A 159 19.61 4.90 -7.99
C ASP A 159 18.64 4.68 -9.17
N ALA A 160 17.42 4.20 -8.92
CA ALA A 160 16.42 4.04 -9.97
C ALA A 160 15.95 5.39 -10.54
N VAL A 161 15.68 6.38 -9.67
CA VAL A 161 15.36 7.77 -10.08
C VAL A 161 16.55 8.40 -10.82
N GLN A 162 17.79 8.12 -10.42
CA GLN A 162 18.97 8.60 -11.13
C GLN A 162 19.04 8.01 -12.55
N MET A 163 18.75 6.72 -12.70
CA MET A 163 18.80 6.07 -14.02
C MET A 163 17.72 6.63 -14.96
N GLU A 164 16.45 6.76 -14.52
CA GLU A 164 15.41 7.37 -15.36
C GLU A 164 15.75 8.80 -15.78
N THR A 165 16.42 9.56 -14.87
CA THR A 165 16.87 10.93 -15.12
C THR A 165 18.03 10.97 -16.11
N GLN A 166 18.90 9.96 -16.16
CA GLN A 166 19.99 9.88 -17.12
C GLN A 166 19.53 9.40 -18.50
N MET A 167 18.49 8.55 -18.54
CA MET A 167 17.99 7.97 -19.81
C MET A 167 16.97 8.87 -20.53
N SER A 168 16.53 10.00 -19.95
CA SER A 168 15.53 10.87 -20.56
C SER A 168 15.82 12.35 -20.30
N SER A 169 15.22 13.23 -21.08
CA SER A 169 15.20 14.68 -20.78
C SER A 169 14.20 15.03 -19.68
N PHE A 170 13.49 14.06 -19.16
CA PHE A 170 12.34 14.26 -18.29
C PHE A 170 12.34 13.41 -17.02
N GLY A 171 13.37 12.70 -16.63
CA GLY A 171 13.36 11.97 -15.36
C GLY A 171 12.87 12.81 -14.18
N ARG A 172 12.24 12.19 -13.17
CA ARG A 172 11.60 12.90 -12.03
C ARG A 172 12.50 13.95 -11.37
N ALA A 173 13.78 13.68 -11.29
CA ALA A 173 14.74 14.58 -10.66
C ALA A 173 15.00 15.88 -11.45
N LEU A 174 14.55 15.96 -12.70
CA LEU A 174 14.56 17.20 -13.50
C LEU A 174 13.35 18.11 -13.23
N GLN A 175 12.35 17.61 -12.50
CA GLN A 175 11.21 18.41 -12.04
C GLN A 175 11.63 19.32 -10.90
N PRO A 176 11.32 20.62 -10.93
CA PRO A 176 11.62 21.52 -9.81
C PRO A 176 10.98 21.07 -8.50
N SER A 177 9.74 20.58 -8.56
CA SER A 177 9.00 20.00 -7.42
C SER A 177 9.73 18.86 -6.72
N PHE A 178 10.53 18.09 -7.44
CA PHE A 178 11.28 16.97 -6.85
C PHE A 178 12.35 17.38 -5.83
N THR A 179 12.87 18.61 -5.93
CA THR A 179 13.84 19.15 -4.96
C THR A 179 13.24 20.24 -4.08
N MET A 180 12.02 20.66 -4.37
CA MET A 180 11.34 21.80 -3.76
C MET A 180 11.22 21.69 -2.25
N GLU A 181 10.80 20.53 -1.74
CA GLU A 181 10.59 20.30 -0.31
C GLU A 181 11.89 20.47 0.49
N TYR A 182 12.98 19.83 0.03
CA TYR A 182 14.29 20.00 0.68
C TYR A 182 14.83 21.43 0.57
N ARG A 183 14.57 22.11 -0.52
CA ARG A 183 14.95 23.52 -0.69
C ARG A 183 14.18 24.41 0.28
N ALA A 184 12.88 24.22 0.46
CA ALA A 184 12.08 24.98 1.41
C ALA A 184 12.46 24.73 2.85
N LEU A 185 12.86 23.50 3.21
CA LEU A 185 13.33 23.12 4.53
C LEU A 185 14.73 23.71 4.85
N GLY A 186 15.54 23.99 3.82
CA GLY A 186 16.79 24.73 3.93
C GLY A 186 17.71 24.22 5.06
N ASP A 187 18.07 25.12 5.99
CA ASP A 187 18.99 24.83 7.09
C ASP A 187 18.47 23.78 8.10
N ALA A 188 17.16 23.51 8.14
CA ALA A 188 16.60 22.49 9.01
C ALA A 188 17.14 21.08 8.66
N VAL A 189 17.45 20.82 7.37
CA VAL A 189 18.02 19.55 6.91
C VAL A 189 19.50 19.43 7.30
N ARG A 190 20.23 20.54 7.43
CA ARG A 190 21.67 20.57 7.79
C ARG A 190 21.96 20.16 9.23
N SER A 191 20.95 20.19 10.11
CA SER A 191 21.14 19.84 11.51
C SER A 191 21.60 18.40 11.67
N ARG A 192 22.86 18.20 12.04
CA ARG A 192 23.46 16.87 12.30
C ARG A 192 22.86 16.15 13.51
N ARG A 193 22.08 16.87 14.35
CA ARG A 193 21.56 16.33 15.62
C ARG A 193 20.50 15.26 15.47
N ASN A 194 19.79 15.18 14.32
CA ASN A 194 18.73 14.20 14.12
C ASN A 194 18.61 13.77 12.66
N ILE A 195 19.70 13.24 12.10
CA ILE A 195 19.74 12.74 10.72
C ILE A 195 18.72 11.60 10.51
N ASP A 196 18.51 10.75 11.50
CA ASP A 196 17.66 9.57 11.40
C ASP A 196 16.21 9.92 11.10
N ARG A 197 15.74 11.12 11.50
CA ARG A 197 14.40 11.62 11.15
C ARG A 197 14.16 11.65 9.64
N TRP A 198 15.14 12.06 8.85
CA TRP A 198 15.02 12.18 7.40
C TRP A 198 14.91 10.82 6.68
N PHE A 199 15.36 9.75 7.32
CA PHE A 199 15.19 8.38 6.83
C PHE A 199 13.92 7.74 7.37
N CYS A 200 13.59 7.93 8.64
CA CYS A 200 12.54 7.21 9.36
C CYS A 200 11.17 7.91 9.30
N GLY A 201 11.12 9.19 8.87
CA GLY A 201 9.90 10.00 8.87
C GLY A 201 9.55 10.57 10.25
N SER A 202 8.52 11.39 10.32
CA SER A 202 8.08 12.11 11.52
C SER A 202 6.55 12.14 11.61
N TYR A 203 6.00 12.15 12.83
CA TYR A 203 4.60 12.48 13.11
C TYR A 203 4.37 13.96 13.44
N ARG A 204 5.44 14.76 13.55
CA ARG A 204 5.37 16.18 13.92
C ARG A 204 5.49 17.10 12.72
N THR A 205 6.47 16.82 11.84
CA THR A 205 6.85 17.69 10.73
C THR A 205 6.91 16.90 9.44
N ASN A 206 6.76 17.56 8.30
CA ASN A 206 6.97 16.91 7.00
C ASN A 206 8.41 16.44 6.85
N VAL A 207 8.52 15.23 6.31
CA VAL A 207 9.78 14.63 5.87
C VAL A 207 9.56 14.14 4.46
N PRO A 208 10.25 14.69 3.45
CA PRO A 208 10.18 14.20 2.09
C PRO A 208 10.51 12.71 2.01
N ASP A 209 9.89 12.03 1.07
CA ASP A 209 9.99 10.58 1.00
C ASP A 209 11.38 10.07 0.60
N HIS A 210 11.56 8.77 0.66
CA HIS A 210 12.82 8.10 0.38
C HIS A 210 13.27 8.19 -1.10
N TYR A 211 12.37 8.49 -2.06
CA TYR A 211 12.74 8.76 -3.45
C TYR A 211 13.51 10.07 -3.57
N HIS A 212 12.96 11.13 -2.97
CA HIS A 212 13.55 12.46 -2.94
C HIS A 212 14.90 12.44 -2.22
N LEU A 213 14.94 11.84 -1.02
CA LEU A 213 16.18 11.70 -0.23
C LEU A 213 17.22 10.87 -0.97
N GLY A 214 16.82 9.72 -1.46
CA GLY A 214 17.71 8.75 -2.09
C GLY A 214 18.37 9.29 -3.34
N TYR A 215 17.60 9.97 -4.19
CA TYR A 215 18.17 10.61 -5.38
C TYR A 215 19.22 11.65 -5.04
N GLN A 216 18.95 12.56 -4.09
CA GLN A 216 19.91 13.60 -3.71
C GLN A 216 21.26 13.00 -3.30
N ILE A 217 21.23 11.96 -2.46
CA ILE A 217 22.44 11.28 -1.97
C ILE A 217 23.10 10.49 -3.12
N ALA A 218 22.33 9.76 -3.94
CA ALA A 218 22.87 8.94 -5.02
C ALA A 218 23.55 9.81 -6.10
N ALA A 219 22.89 10.88 -6.53
CA ALA A 219 23.41 11.80 -7.54
C ALA A 219 24.63 12.59 -7.05
N TYR A 220 24.64 13.02 -5.77
CA TYR A 220 25.80 13.62 -5.16
C TYR A 220 27.00 12.67 -5.12
N ALA A 221 26.78 11.41 -4.70
CA ALA A 221 27.81 10.39 -4.62
C ALA A 221 28.42 10.10 -6.00
N ASP A 222 27.59 9.95 -7.03
CA ASP A 222 28.08 9.76 -8.42
C ASP A 222 28.94 10.95 -8.90
N THR A 223 28.50 12.17 -8.59
CA THR A 223 29.27 13.38 -8.92
C THR A 223 30.58 13.45 -8.17
N ARG A 224 30.59 13.15 -6.90
CA ARG A 224 31.75 13.22 -5.98
C ARG A 224 32.80 12.18 -6.33
N TYR A 225 32.38 10.93 -6.56
CA TYR A 225 33.29 9.81 -6.78
C TYR A 225 33.49 9.49 -8.25
N ARG A 226 32.75 10.09 -9.16
CA ARG A 226 32.79 9.91 -10.63
C ARG A 226 32.55 8.47 -11.09
N GLU A 227 31.90 7.68 -10.26
CA GLU A 227 31.47 6.30 -10.56
C GLU A 227 30.17 5.99 -9.81
N ASN A 228 29.41 4.98 -10.28
CA ASN A 228 28.31 4.43 -9.49
C ASN A 228 28.89 3.62 -8.32
N ILE A 229 28.86 4.19 -7.12
CA ILE A 229 29.40 3.56 -5.93
C ILE A 229 28.60 2.36 -5.44
N TRP A 230 27.37 2.22 -5.90
CA TRP A 230 26.41 1.23 -5.41
C TRP A 230 26.75 -0.20 -5.83
N ASP A 231 27.44 -0.43 -6.97
CA ASP A 231 27.93 -1.75 -7.34
C ASP A 231 28.88 -2.34 -6.27
N LYS A 232 29.82 -1.52 -5.77
CA LYS A 232 30.77 -1.96 -4.72
C LYS A 232 30.04 -2.15 -3.38
N VAL A 233 29.08 -1.31 -3.06
CA VAL A 233 28.26 -1.44 -1.83
C VAL A 233 27.41 -2.71 -1.88
N ALA A 234 26.70 -2.96 -2.97
CA ALA A 234 25.91 -4.18 -3.16
C ALA A 234 26.78 -5.45 -3.16
N TRP A 235 27.94 -5.39 -3.81
CA TRP A 235 28.91 -6.49 -3.82
C TRP A 235 29.41 -6.83 -2.42
N TYR A 236 29.72 -5.81 -1.61
CA TYR A 236 30.19 -6.00 -0.24
C TYR A 236 29.08 -6.58 0.64
N GLY A 237 27.86 -6.05 0.56
CA GLY A 237 26.69 -6.55 1.28
C GLY A 237 26.37 -7.99 0.96
N ALA A 238 26.36 -8.35 -0.32
CA ALA A 238 26.07 -9.72 -0.75
C ALA A 238 27.09 -10.76 -0.24
N ARG A 239 28.30 -10.34 0.08
CA ARG A 239 29.36 -11.21 0.65
C ARG A 239 29.36 -11.27 2.17
N ASN A 240 28.84 -10.23 2.82
CA ASN A 240 28.88 -10.08 4.27
C ASN A 240 27.46 -9.82 4.86
N PRO A 241 26.46 -10.69 4.58
CA PRO A 241 25.09 -10.46 4.99
C PRO A 241 24.84 -10.53 6.50
N TYR A 242 25.81 -10.98 7.26
CA TYR A 242 25.79 -11.04 8.72
C TYR A 242 26.16 -9.71 9.39
N MET A 243 26.62 -8.71 8.64
CA MET A 243 26.95 -7.37 9.16
C MET A 243 25.73 -6.46 9.15
N ILE A 244 25.46 -5.78 10.27
CA ILE A 244 24.28 -4.94 10.46
C ILE A 244 24.37 -3.63 9.65
N PHE A 245 25.50 -2.93 9.68
CA PHE A 245 25.68 -1.63 9.01
C PHE A 245 26.42 -1.76 7.67
N THR A 246 26.03 -2.73 6.87
CA THR A 246 26.72 -3.15 5.66
C THR A 246 27.01 -1.98 4.70
N THR A 247 26.02 -1.09 4.48
CA THR A 247 26.17 0.08 3.60
C THR A 247 27.25 1.05 4.12
N SER A 248 27.20 1.44 5.39
CA SER A 248 28.19 2.36 5.98
C SER A 248 29.58 1.74 6.04
N ILE A 249 29.68 0.43 6.33
CA ILE A 249 30.97 -0.28 6.36
C ILE A 249 31.58 -0.36 4.96
N ALA A 250 30.75 -0.66 3.93
CA ALA A 250 31.20 -0.67 2.54
C ALA A 250 31.67 0.72 2.08
N LEU A 251 30.92 1.77 2.42
CA LEU A 251 31.31 3.15 2.12
C LEU A 251 32.63 3.54 2.78
N LYS A 252 32.83 3.19 4.06
CA LYS A 252 34.14 3.43 4.76
C LYS A 252 35.27 2.70 4.07
N LYS A 253 35.05 1.43 3.70
CA LYS A 253 36.11 0.60 3.08
C LYS A 253 36.54 1.11 1.72
N PHE A 254 35.61 1.51 0.86
CA PHE A 254 35.92 1.84 -0.54
C PHE A 254 36.05 3.33 -0.80
N TYR A 255 35.41 4.18 0.00
CA TYR A 255 35.24 5.61 -0.28
C TYR A 255 35.64 6.51 0.91
N ARG A 256 36.06 5.93 2.05
CA ARG A 256 36.44 6.63 3.28
C ARG A 256 35.34 7.56 3.83
N THR A 257 34.10 7.21 3.59
CA THR A 257 32.91 7.94 4.06
C THR A 257 31.88 6.98 4.67
N ASP A 258 30.82 7.48 5.26
CA ASP A 258 29.67 6.71 5.70
C ASP A 258 28.35 7.42 5.34
N VAL A 259 27.20 6.76 5.61
CA VAL A 259 25.89 7.31 5.26
C VAL A 259 25.63 8.68 5.89
N GLY A 260 26.04 8.88 7.16
CA GLY A 260 25.82 10.15 7.85
C GLY A 260 26.67 11.29 7.27
N THR A 261 27.95 11.00 6.98
CA THR A 261 28.87 11.95 6.35
C THR A 261 28.40 12.28 4.92
N LEU A 262 28.02 11.26 4.14
CA LEU A 262 27.54 11.45 2.77
C LEU A 262 26.25 12.29 2.74
N PHE A 263 25.33 12.05 3.68
CA PHE A 263 24.12 12.87 3.87
C PHE A 263 24.50 14.33 4.14
N ALA A 264 25.39 14.58 5.12
CA ALA A 264 25.80 15.93 5.49
C ALA A 264 26.45 16.68 4.32
N GLU A 265 27.40 16.04 3.63
CA GLU A 265 28.08 16.63 2.46
C GLU A 265 27.07 16.95 1.34
N THR A 266 26.09 16.06 1.11
CA THR A 266 25.05 16.27 0.10
C THR A 266 24.24 17.54 0.38
N PHE A 267 23.70 17.66 1.59
CA PHE A 267 22.84 18.80 1.93
C PHE A 267 23.61 20.09 2.21
N ASP A 268 24.84 20.03 2.68
CA ASP A 268 25.72 21.20 2.74
C ASP A 268 26.00 21.77 1.35
N GLY A 269 26.30 20.90 0.38
CA GLY A 269 26.51 21.32 -1.01
C GLY A 269 25.26 21.87 -1.67
N LEU A 270 24.09 21.23 -1.44
CA LEU A 270 22.81 21.71 -1.97
C LEU A 270 22.39 23.06 -1.37
N ASN A 271 22.51 23.24 -0.06
CA ASN A 271 22.17 24.49 0.60
C ASN A 271 23.10 25.62 0.16
N TYR A 272 24.39 25.37 0.01
CA TYR A 272 25.33 26.35 -0.55
C TYR A 272 24.86 26.80 -1.96
N TYR A 273 24.48 25.85 -2.80
CA TYR A 273 23.98 26.12 -4.13
C TYR A 273 22.63 26.91 -4.10
N TRP A 274 21.66 26.46 -3.29
CA TRP A 274 20.34 27.11 -3.21
C TRP A 274 20.42 28.52 -2.66
N ASN A 275 21.30 28.79 -1.68
CA ASN A 275 21.52 30.11 -1.13
C ASN A 275 22.25 31.05 -2.12
N ALA A 276 22.95 30.53 -3.11
CA ALA A 276 23.57 31.31 -4.17
C ALA A 276 22.61 31.66 -5.31
N LEU A 277 21.41 31.06 -5.35
CA LEU A 277 20.38 31.40 -6.35
C LEU A 277 19.84 32.82 -6.10
N PRO A 278 19.41 33.54 -7.15
CA PRO A 278 18.77 34.83 -6.99
C PRO A 278 17.57 34.76 -6.02
N ALA A 279 17.50 35.67 -5.09
CA ALA A 279 16.40 35.77 -4.14
C ALA A 279 15.06 35.90 -4.88
N ARG A 280 14.10 35.09 -4.50
CA ARG A 280 12.75 35.11 -5.05
C ARG A 280 11.73 35.43 -3.95
N ARG A 281 10.63 36.03 -4.32
CA ARG A 281 9.52 36.32 -3.42
C ARG A 281 8.22 35.79 -4.02
N ASN A 282 7.33 35.33 -3.16
CA ASN A 282 6.00 34.94 -3.59
C ASN A 282 5.26 36.15 -4.10
N SER A 283 4.69 36.08 -5.31
CA SER A 283 3.85 37.14 -5.88
C SER A 283 2.39 37.02 -5.44
N SER A 284 2.00 35.90 -4.83
CA SER A 284 0.66 35.60 -4.34
C SER A 284 0.51 35.88 -2.84
N ARG A 285 -0.71 36.22 -2.42
CA ARG A 285 -1.10 36.35 -1.01
C ARG A 285 -1.82 35.06 -0.56
N TYR A 286 -1.48 34.54 0.63
CA TYR A 286 -2.19 33.42 1.23
C TYR A 286 -3.61 33.80 1.63
N LEU A 287 -4.54 32.86 1.43
CA LEU A 287 -5.95 32.96 1.79
C LEU A 287 -6.26 32.28 3.12
N SER A 288 -5.53 31.21 3.46
CA SER A 288 -5.68 30.52 4.73
C SER A 288 -5.10 31.32 5.88
N ALA A 289 -5.73 31.21 7.06
CA ALA A 289 -5.23 31.86 8.26
C ALA A 289 -3.91 31.20 8.75
N GLU A 290 -3.01 32.02 9.27
CA GLU A 290 -1.80 31.58 9.98
C GLU A 290 -1.99 31.72 11.49
N PRO A 291 -1.30 30.90 12.32
CA PRO A 291 -0.35 29.86 11.98
C PRO A 291 -1.01 28.53 11.60
N VAL A 292 -0.28 27.71 10.84
CA VAL A 292 -0.65 26.33 10.53
C VAL A 292 -0.13 25.43 11.64
N GLU A 293 -1.02 24.78 12.39
CA GLU A 293 -0.64 23.94 13.55
C GLU A 293 0.08 22.62 13.14
N SER A 294 -0.14 22.15 11.93
CA SER A 294 0.49 20.96 11.38
C SER A 294 0.66 21.09 9.87
N TYR A 295 1.58 20.28 9.30
CA TYR A 295 1.76 20.26 7.85
C TYR A 295 0.44 20.07 7.12
N THR A 296 0.10 21.03 6.27
CA THR A 296 -1.20 21.15 5.64
C THR A 296 -1.06 21.29 4.14
N THR A 297 -1.96 20.67 3.40
CA THR A 297 -2.06 20.78 1.95
C THR A 297 -3.45 21.30 1.56
N TYR A 298 -3.49 22.41 0.86
CA TYR A 298 -4.66 22.88 0.13
C TYR A 298 -4.41 22.69 -1.36
N ALA A 299 -5.20 21.84 -2.00
CA ALA A 299 -5.09 21.58 -3.42
C ALA A 299 -6.32 22.13 -4.16
N PHE A 300 -6.12 22.49 -5.42
CA PHE A 300 -7.17 22.88 -6.36
C PHE A 300 -8.12 23.97 -5.84
N PRO A 301 -7.61 25.16 -5.47
CA PRO A 301 -8.49 26.25 -5.04
C PRO A 301 -9.40 26.69 -6.20
N LEU A 302 -10.72 26.77 -5.94
CA LEU A 302 -11.76 27.11 -6.89
C LEU A 302 -12.62 28.25 -6.33
N ALA A 303 -12.87 29.28 -7.11
CA ALA A 303 -13.79 30.34 -6.71
C ALA A 303 -15.23 29.81 -6.61
N VAL A 304 -15.88 30.01 -5.48
CA VAL A 304 -17.31 29.78 -5.28
C VAL A 304 -18.08 31.05 -5.56
N ASP A 305 -17.64 32.12 -4.97
CA ASP A 305 -18.09 33.51 -5.16
C ASP A 305 -16.98 34.49 -4.77
N ALA A 306 -17.27 35.77 -4.71
CA ALA A 306 -16.31 36.84 -4.37
C ALA A 306 -15.63 36.62 -3.00
N GLN A 307 -16.34 36.02 -2.05
CA GLN A 307 -15.91 35.87 -0.65
C GLN A 307 -15.45 34.44 -0.28
N ARG A 308 -15.77 33.44 -1.09
CA ARG A 308 -15.50 32.03 -0.72
C ARG A 308 -14.70 31.32 -1.79
N VAL A 309 -13.67 30.61 -1.33
CA VAL A 309 -12.86 29.70 -2.14
C VAL A 309 -13.04 28.27 -1.61
N LEU A 310 -13.33 27.33 -2.49
CA LEU A 310 -13.35 25.89 -2.20
C LEU A 310 -11.96 25.32 -2.44
N ALA A 311 -11.47 24.49 -1.53
CA ALA A 311 -10.22 23.76 -1.71
C ALA A 311 -10.31 22.33 -1.15
N LEU A 312 -9.48 21.44 -1.65
CA LEU A 312 -9.27 20.10 -1.09
C LEU A 312 -8.16 20.18 -0.04
N LYS A 313 -8.51 19.96 1.23
CA LYS A 313 -7.57 20.06 2.36
C LYS A 313 -7.20 18.67 2.88
N THR A 314 -5.92 18.47 3.11
CA THR A 314 -5.35 17.32 3.85
C THR A 314 -4.38 17.86 4.89
N ASP A 315 -4.44 17.35 6.12
CA ASP A 315 -3.47 17.67 7.18
C ASP A 315 -3.13 16.40 7.99
N TYR A 316 -2.19 16.53 8.92
CA TYR A 316 -1.75 15.38 9.73
C TYR A 316 -2.81 14.88 10.71
N ASP A 317 -3.82 15.71 11.00
CA ASP A 317 -4.81 15.46 12.05
C ASP A 317 -6.15 14.98 11.51
N ARG A 318 -6.43 15.24 10.21
CA ARG A 318 -7.70 14.87 9.57
C ARG A 318 -7.51 14.36 8.14
N PRO A 319 -8.31 13.37 7.71
CA PRO A 319 -8.31 12.90 6.33
C PRO A 319 -8.70 13.98 5.32
N THR A 320 -8.47 13.67 4.04
CA THR A 320 -8.79 14.55 2.92
C THR A 320 -10.27 14.94 2.89
N ARG A 321 -10.52 16.25 2.75
CA ARG A 321 -11.86 16.83 2.78
C ARG A 321 -11.94 18.11 1.94
N PHE A 322 -13.11 18.43 1.43
CA PHE A 322 -13.40 19.76 0.90
C PHE A 322 -13.61 20.75 2.05
N VAL A 323 -13.02 21.93 1.90
CA VAL A 323 -13.22 23.07 2.80
C VAL A 323 -13.58 24.31 1.99
N THR A 324 -14.39 25.19 2.55
CA THR A 324 -14.54 26.57 2.04
C THR A 324 -13.72 27.51 2.92
N ILE A 325 -13.01 28.43 2.29
CA ILE A 325 -12.17 29.45 2.93
C ILE A 325 -12.80 30.81 2.62
N ASP A 326 -13.05 31.61 3.65
CA ASP A 326 -13.44 32.99 3.50
C ASP A 326 -12.22 33.84 3.12
N THR A 327 -12.31 34.60 2.01
CA THR A 327 -11.16 35.28 1.41
C THR A 327 -10.66 36.48 2.21
N GLU A 328 -11.49 37.06 3.10
CA GLU A 328 -11.12 38.18 3.94
C GLU A 328 -10.57 37.74 5.30
N SER A 329 -11.30 36.87 5.97
CA SER A 329 -10.97 36.42 7.34
C SER A 329 -10.07 35.20 7.42
N GLY A 330 -9.90 34.46 6.32
CA GLY A 330 -9.19 33.17 6.29
C GLY A 330 -9.90 32.04 7.06
N ARG A 331 -11.13 32.28 7.55
CA ARG A 331 -11.89 31.26 8.28
C ARG A 331 -12.31 30.11 7.38
N GLU A 332 -12.16 28.91 7.90
CA GLU A 332 -12.47 27.68 7.19
C GLU A 332 -13.73 26.99 7.70
N ARG A 333 -14.47 26.40 6.78
CA ARG A 333 -15.58 25.51 7.07
C ARG A 333 -15.38 24.19 6.32
N ALA A 334 -15.31 23.08 7.04
CA ALA A 334 -15.31 21.76 6.45
C ALA A 334 -16.67 21.44 5.81
N VAL A 335 -16.66 20.99 4.56
CA VAL A 335 -17.86 20.66 3.78
C VAL A 335 -18.10 19.15 3.77
N ALA A 336 -17.15 18.36 3.29
CA ALA A 336 -17.30 16.91 3.17
C ALA A 336 -15.95 16.19 3.10
N TYR A 337 -15.85 15.02 3.72
CA TYR A 337 -14.74 14.12 3.54
C TYR A 337 -14.85 13.40 2.19
N THR A 338 -13.71 13.14 1.56
CA THR A 338 -13.61 12.45 0.26
C THR A 338 -12.82 11.15 0.38
N GLY A 339 -12.89 10.32 -0.66
CA GLY A 339 -11.90 9.27 -0.88
C GLY A 339 -10.62 9.82 -1.51
N SER A 340 -9.85 8.94 -2.11
CA SER A 340 -8.65 9.33 -2.86
C SER A 340 -9.09 10.01 -4.18
N VAL A 341 -9.08 11.33 -4.20
CA VAL A 341 -9.40 12.14 -5.40
C VAL A 341 -8.34 11.86 -6.46
N SER A 342 -8.78 11.55 -7.69
CA SER A 342 -7.87 11.15 -8.76
C SER A 342 -7.43 12.29 -9.66
N THR A 343 -8.34 13.23 -9.98
CA THR A 343 -8.02 14.38 -10.84
C THR A 343 -8.61 15.66 -10.28
N ARG A 344 -8.22 16.81 -10.85
CA ARG A 344 -8.70 18.13 -10.46
C ARG A 344 -10.22 18.15 -10.36
N PRO A 345 -10.81 18.65 -9.24
CA PRO A 345 -12.23 18.92 -9.13
C PRO A 345 -12.64 20.13 -9.98
N ALA A 346 -13.94 20.22 -10.28
CA ALA A 346 -14.56 21.37 -10.90
C ALA A 346 -15.75 21.87 -10.07
N TYR A 347 -16.04 23.15 -10.17
CA TYR A 347 -17.19 23.80 -9.53
C TYR A 347 -17.98 24.59 -10.56
N ALA A 348 -19.29 24.38 -10.61
CA ALA A 348 -20.24 25.15 -11.38
C ALA A 348 -21.63 25.05 -10.76
N ASP A 349 -22.43 26.11 -10.83
CA ASP A 349 -23.85 26.16 -10.44
C ASP A 349 -24.15 25.55 -9.07
N GLY A 350 -23.34 25.86 -8.06
CA GLY A 350 -23.51 25.34 -6.70
C GLY A 350 -23.10 23.88 -6.49
N ARG A 351 -22.52 23.25 -7.51
CA ARG A 351 -22.08 21.86 -7.47
C ARG A 351 -20.57 21.70 -7.62
N VAL A 352 -20.04 20.77 -6.86
CA VAL A 352 -18.66 20.30 -6.97
C VAL A 352 -18.66 18.95 -7.65
N TRP A 353 -17.82 18.78 -8.67
CA TRP A 353 -17.60 17.54 -9.40
C TRP A 353 -16.16 17.09 -9.19
N TRP A 354 -15.94 15.78 -8.96
CA TRP A 354 -14.60 15.23 -8.85
C TRP A 354 -14.60 13.74 -9.19
N THR A 355 -13.43 13.16 -9.31
CA THR A 355 -13.24 11.73 -9.53
C THR A 355 -12.47 11.10 -8.36
N GLU A 356 -12.84 9.89 -7.97
CA GLU A 356 -12.21 9.13 -6.89
C GLU A 356 -11.77 7.75 -7.36
N TYR A 357 -10.62 7.31 -6.92
CA TYR A 357 -10.25 5.91 -7.05
C TYR A 357 -11.17 5.03 -6.22
N ARG A 358 -11.82 4.07 -6.89
CA ARG A 358 -12.65 3.07 -6.24
C ARG A 358 -12.27 1.68 -6.69
N ARG A 359 -11.87 0.86 -5.73
CA ARG A 359 -11.60 -0.54 -5.94
C ARG A 359 -12.90 -1.30 -6.27
N SER A 360 -12.79 -2.36 -7.09
CA SER A 360 -13.86 -3.34 -7.28
C SER A 360 -14.23 -4.02 -5.96
N THR A 361 -15.47 -4.48 -5.87
CA THR A 361 -15.98 -5.20 -4.70
C THR A 361 -15.24 -6.51 -4.44
N LEU A 362 -14.73 -7.18 -5.49
CA LEU A 362 -14.11 -8.51 -5.42
C LEU A 362 -12.62 -8.51 -5.79
N PHE A 363 -12.19 -7.69 -6.74
CA PHE A 363 -10.85 -7.78 -7.31
C PHE A 363 -10.01 -6.56 -6.97
N GLU A 364 -8.85 -6.77 -6.36
CA GLU A 364 -7.95 -5.71 -5.92
C GLU A 364 -7.35 -4.95 -7.11
N GLN A 365 -6.99 -5.67 -8.17
CA GLN A 365 -6.40 -5.11 -9.38
C GLN A 365 -7.41 -4.43 -10.30
N ARG A 366 -8.67 -4.41 -9.93
CA ARG A 366 -9.68 -3.63 -10.62
C ARG A 366 -10.04 -2.39 -9.83
N VAL A 367 -9.36 -1.29 -10.14
CA VAL A 367 -9.58 0.04 -9.53
C VAL A 367 -10.08 0.98 -10.61
N ASN A 368 -11.22 1.61 -10.37
CA ASN A 368 -11.85 2.55 -11.29
C ASN A 368 -11.62 4.00 -10.83
N SER A 369 -11.74 4.96 -11.76
CA SER A 369 -11.89 6.38 -11.45
C SER A 369 -13.36 6.75 -11.54
N GLN A 370 -14.04 6.81 -10.39
CA GLN A 370 -15.49 7.04 -10.28
C GLN A 370 -15.81 8.53 -10.27
N LEU A 371 -16.64 8.99 -11.19
CA LEU A 371 -17.18 10.35 -11.16
C LEU A 371 -18.13 10.53 -9.98
N CYS A 372 -17.92 11.61 -9.21
CA CYS A 372 -18.69 11.98 -8.03
C CYS A 372 -19.11 13.45 -8.11
N TYR A 373 -20.17 13.80 -7.38
CA TYR A 373 -20.61 15.17 -7.19
C TYR A 373 -21.23 15.41 -5.82
N MET A 374 -21.34 16.67 -5.41
CA MET A 374 -22.15 17.12 -4.29
C MET A 374 -22.67 18.54 -4.53
N ASP A 375 -23.85 18.82 -4.04
CA ASP A 375 -24.32 20.19 -3.87
C ASP A 375 -23.54 20.81 -2.69
N LEU A 376 -22.88 21.95 -2.91
CA LEU A 376 -21.94 22.54 -1.94
C LEU A 376 -22.59 22.83 -0.58
N ASP A 377 -23.82 23.34 -0.59
CA ASP A 377 -24.55 23.69 0.64
C ASP A 377 -24.99 22.44 1.43
N ARG A 378 -25.28 21.35 0.74
CA ARG A 378 -25.70 20.09 1.37
C ARG A 378 -24.54 19.24 1.87
N GLY A 379 -23.34 19.36 1.29
CA GLY A 379 -22.13 18.65 1.69
C GLY A 379 -22.23 17.13 1.68
N LYS A 380 -23.08 16.54 0.81
CA LYS A 380 -23.30 15.09 0.73
C LYS A 380 -22.78 14.53 -0.58
N PRO A 381 -21.60 13.85 -0.59
CA PRO A 381 -21.04 13.22 -1.78
C PRO A 381 -21.93 12.12 -2.36
N LYS A 382 -22.07 12.12 -3.70
CA LYS A 382 -22.80 11.10 -4.47
C LYS A 382 -21.96 10.65 -5.65
N ALA A 383 -22.05 9.35 -6.00
CA ALA A 383 -21.46 8.79 -7.20
C ALA A 383 -22.42 8.90 -8.39
N VAL A 384 -21.91 9.25 -9.55
CA VAL A 384 -22.66 9.20 -10.80
C VAL A 384 -22.69 7.75 -11.29
N ARG A 385 -23.89 7.18 -11.45
CA ARG A 385 -24.04 5.78 -11.89
C ARG A 385 -23.46 5.55 -13.28
N GLY A 386 -22.73 4.44 -13.46
CA GLY A 386 -22.18 4.04 -14.75
C GLY A 386 -20.93 4.81 -15.21
N ARG A 387 -20.49 5.83 -14.50
CA ARG A 387 -19.31 6.64 -14.86
C ARG A 387 -18.11 6.26 -14.00
N ARG A 388 -17.43 5.18 -14.39
CA ARG A 388 -16.35 4.54 -13.61
C ARG A 388 -14.96 4.73 -14.20
N HIS A 389 -14.84 5.38 -15.35
CA HIS A 389 -13.57 5.58 -16.07
C HIS A 389 -13.33 7.07 -16.37
N ALA A 390 -13.99 7.95 -15.60
CA ALA A 390 -13.94 9.38 -15.82
C ALA A 390 -12.74 10.03 -15.13
N LEU A 391 -12.13 10.99 -15.81
CA LEU A 391 -11.04 11.85 -15.34
C LEU A 391 -11.37 13.30 -15.74
N TYR A 392 -10.87 14.28 -15.01
CA TYR A 392 -10.96 15.70 -15.34
C TYR A 392 -12.39 16.19 -15.65
N PRO A 393 -13.34 16.07 -14.71
CA PRO A 393 -14.70 16.57 -14.94
C PRO A 393 -14.68 18.07 -15.24
N THR A 394 -15.34 18.48 -16.30
CA THR A 394 -15.30 19.84 -16.84
C THR A 394 -16.72 20.30 -17.19
N PRO A 395 -17.33 21.21 -16.43
CA PRO A 395 -18.61 21.82 -16.79
C PRO A 395 -18.48 22.64 -18.08
N THR A 396 -19.47 22.51 -18.96
CA THR A 396 -19.61 23.30 -20.20
C THR A 396 -21.02 23.89 -20.30
N ASP A 397 -21.26 24.75 -21.26
CA ASP A 397 -22.61 25.28 -21.59
C ASP A 397 -23.58 24.17 -22.08
N ARG A 398 -23.06 22.99 -22.46
CA ARG A 398 -23.82 21.85 -22.99
C ARG A 398 -23.96 20.68 -22.04
N GLY A 399 -23.48 20.83 -20.81
CA GLY A 399 -23.45 19.81 -19.80
C GLY A 399 -22.04 19.45 -19.35
N LEU A 400 -21.92 18.39 -18.54
CA LEU A 400 -20.63 17.96 -18.00
C LEU A 400 -19.84 17.12 -19.01
N ALA A 401 -18.62 17.55 -19.31
CA ALA A 401 -17.61 16.80 -20.06
C ALA A 401 -16.60 16.12 -19.13
N TRP A 402 -15.97 15.05 -19.58
CA TRP A 402 -14.85 14.40 -18.88
C TRP A 402 -13.94 13.66 -19.87
N VAL A 403 -12.73 13.39 -19.46
CA VAL A 403 -11.84 12.46 -20.16
C VAL A 403 -12.19 11.04 -19.74
N GLU A 404 -12.29 10.12 -20.67
CA GLU A 404 -12.46 8.69 -20.43
C GLU A 404 -11.20 7.93 -20.84
N TYR A 405 -10.70 7.07 -19.96
CA TYR A 405 -9.58 6.18 -20.23
C TYR A 405 -10.05 4.73 -20.28
N SER A 406 -9.63 4.02 -21.30
CA SER A 406 -9.95 2.60 -21.50
C SER A 406 -8.78 1.68 -21.16
N PRO A 407 -9.03 0.46 -20.63
CA PRO A 407 -7.96 -0.50 -20.32
C PRO A 407 -7.10 -0.95 -21.51
N ASP A 408 -7.51 -0.67 -22.73
CA ASP A 408 -6.73 -0.89 -23.94
C ASP A 408 -5.76 0.26 -24.27
N GLY A 409 -5.72 1.31 -23.42
CA GLY A 409 -4.82 2.45 -23.52
C GLY A 409 -5.32 3.62 -24.35
N ARG A 410 -6.62 3.64 -24.73
CA ARG A 410 -7.22 4.76 -25.47
C ARG A 410 -7.81 5.80 -24.53
N PHE A 411 -7.72 7.05 -24.97
CA PHE A 411 -8.35 8.19 -24.34
C PHE A 411 -9.43 8.78 -25.25
N ALA A 412 -10.49 9.25 -24.63
CA ALA A 412 -11.53 10.01 -25.33
C ALA A 412 -12.03 11.16 -24.43
N VAL A 413 -12.49 12.23 -25.04
CA VAL A 413 -13.34 13.23 -24.38
C VAL A 413 -14.78 12.85 -24.65
N THR A 414 -15.61 12.79 -23.61
CA THR A 414 -17.03 12.45 -23.68
C THR A 414 -17.79 13.25 -22.64
N GLY A 415 -19.11 13.14 -22.59
CA GLY A 415 -19.90 13.90 -21.64
C GLY A 415 -21.37 13.53 -21.61
N GLU A 416 -22.18 14.47 -21.07
CA GLU A 416 -23.64 14.42 -21.14
C GLU A 416 -24.13 14.67 -22.57
N ALA A 417 -25.46 14.50 -22.82
CA ALA A 417 -26.10 14.49 -24.16
C ALA A 417 -25.93 15.82 -24.92
N GLY A 418 -25.10 16.59 -24.94
CA GLY A 418 -24.80 17.83 -25.70
C GLY A 418 -23.32 18.02 -25.97
N VAL A 419 -22.50 17.23 -25.25
CA VAL A 419 -21.05 17.31 -25.35
C VAL A 419 -20.56 16.48 -26.54
N GLN A 420 -19.71 17.07 -27.36
CA GLN A 420 -19.09 16.39 -28.50
C GLN A 420 -18.18 15.27 -28.02
N HIS A 421 -18.40 14.06 -28.55
CA HIS A 421 -17.48 12.95 -28.36
C HIS A 421 -16.27 13.10 -29.27
N TRP A 422 -15.05 12.93 -28.71
CA TRP A 422 -13.79 12.97 -29.47
C TRP A 422 -12.83 11.89 -28.97
N GLU A 423 -12.31 11.08 -29.86
CA GLU A 423 -11.27 10.09 -29.54
C GLU A 423 -9.89 10.70 -29.79
N ALA A 424 -9.03 10.59 -28.77
CA ALA A 424 -7.63 11.02 -28.91
C ALA A 424 -6.88 10.12 -29.90
N PRO A 425 -5.91 10.68 -30.65
CA PRO A 425 -5.05 9.86 -31.49
C PRO A 425 -4.38 8.72 -30.72
N ALA A 426 -4.14 7.60 -31.41
CA ALA A 426 -3.49 6.44 -30.78
C ALA A 426 -2.15 6.86 -30.14
N GLN A 427 -1.90 6.35 -28.93
CA GLN A 427 -0.68 6.64 -28.14
C GLN A 427 -0.60 8.06 -27.56
N THR A 428 -1.67 8.82 -27.60
CA THR A 428 -1.80 10.13 -26.94
C THR A 428 -2.48 9.98 -25.60
N GLU A 429 -1.85 10.42 -24.53
CA GLU A 429 -2.35 10.42 -23.16
C GLU A 429 -2.93 11.81 -22.86
N LEU A 430 -4.14 11.88 -22.23
CA LEU A 430 -4.78 13.15 -21.87
C LEU A 430 -4.62 13.41 -20.38
N HIS A 431 -4.10 14.59 -20.02
CA HIS A 431 -3.75 15.00 -18.65
C HIS A 431 -4.49 16.25 -18.15
N GLY A 432 -5.51 16.68 -18.81
CA GLY A 432 -6.32 17.84 -18.45
C GLY A 432 -7.40 18.12 -19.47
N LEU A 433 -8.51 18.72 -19.01
CA LEU A 433 -9.61 19.18 -19.85
C LEU A 433 -10.14 20.51 -19.27
N ALA A 434 -10.41 21.47 -20.13
CA ALA A 434 -10.99 22.74 -19.75
C ALA A 434 -11.95 23.27 -20.83
N TRP A 435 -12.98 24.00 -20.39
CA TRP A 435 -13.94 24.69 -21.25
C TRP A 435 -13.76 26.19 -21.14
N ASP A 436 -13.67 26.88 -22.26
CA ASP A 436 -13.64 28.34 -22.30
C ASP A 436 -14.94 28.90 -22.89
N ASP A 437 -15.68 29.64 -22.05
CA ASP A 437 -17.01 30.19 -22.39
C ASP A 437 -16.96 31.20 -23.54
N ARG A 438 -15.87 31.96 -23.64
CA ARG A 438 -15.71 33.00 -24.68
C ARG A 438 -15.57 32.39 -26.07
N THR A 439 -14.82 31.31 -26.18
CA THR A 439 -14.59 30.63 -27.49
C THR A 439 -15.56 29.49 -27.73
N ALA A 440 -16.30 29.07 -26.70
CA ALA A 440 -17.19 27.88 -26.68
C ALA A 440 -16.48 26.63 -27.20
N ARG A 441 -15.28 26.31 -26.64
CA ARG A 441 -14.42 25.19 -27.07
C ARG A 441 -13.86 24.45 -25.88
N LEU A 442 -13.59 23.18 -26.10
CA LEU A 442 -12.81 22.33 -25.19
C LEU A 442 -11.34 22.37 -25.53
N TYR A 443 -10.52 22.53 -24.52
CA TYR A 443 -9.06 22.51 -24.54
C TYR A 443 -8.54 21.38 -23.66
N PHE A 444 -7.39 20.82 -24.03
CA PHE A 444 -6.81 19.68 -23.30
C PHE A 444 -5.28 19.77 -23.21
N LEU A 445 -4.73 19.09 -22.22
CA LEU A 445 -3.30 18.75 -22.16
C LEU A 445 -3.12 17.33 -22.66
N ALA A 446 -2.13 17.12 -23.49
CA ALA A 446 -1.78 15.81 -24.02
C ALA A 446 -0.29 15.52 -23.91
N THR A 447 0.05 14.22 -23.81
CA THR A 447 1.42 13.70 -23.86
C THR A 447 1.50 12.60 -24.92
N ASP A 448 2.50 12.71 -25.79
CA ASP A 448 2.89 11.68 -26.75
C ASP A 448 4.42 11.54 -26.80
N ASP A 449 4.94 10.88 -27.82
CA ASP A 449 6.39 10.72 -27.99
C ASP A 449 7.14 12.03 -28.27
N SER A 450 6.46 13.16 -28.53
CA SER A 450 7.07 14.49 -28.69
C SER A 450 7.15 15.27 -27.36
N GLY A 451 6.53 14.79 -26.32
CA GLY A 451 6.38 15.46 -25.02
C GLY A 451 4.96 15.95 -24.76
N MET A 452 4.80 16.93 -23.88
CA MET A 452 3.49 17.54 -23.58
C MET A 452 3.18 18.74 -24.48
N TRP A 453 1.89 18.91 -24.77
CA TRP A 453 1.38 20.00 -25.58
C TRP A 453 -0.05 20.38 -25.21
N LEU A 454 -0.44 21.63 -25.54
CA LEU A 454 -1.80 22.15 -25.45
C LEU A 454 -2.54 21.89 -26.75
N GLY A 455 -3.79 21.41 -26.65
CA GLY A 455 -4.67 21.17 -27.80
C GLY A 455 -6.05 21.77 -27.64
N ARG A 456 -6.75 21.91 -28.76
CA ARG A 456 -8.15 22.35 -28.85
C ARG A 456 -8.93 21.36 -29.68
N ILE A 457 -10.14 21.03 -29.28
CA ILE A 457 -11.07 20.20 -30.05
C ILE A 457 -11.89 21.11 -30.95
N GLU A 458 -11.87 20.82 -32.27
CA GLU A 458 -12.62 21.60 -33.27
C GLU A 458 -14.04 21.06 -33.47
N PRO A 459 -14.97 21.88 -34.03
CA PRO A 459 -16.35 21.44 -34.27
C PRO A 459 -16.48 20.24 -35.22
N ASP A 460 -15.54 20.07 -36.13
CA ASP A 460 -15.50 18.98 -37.09
C ASP A 460 -14.97 17.66 -36.52
N GLY A 461 -14.57 17.66 -35.25
CA GLY A 461 -13.99 16.51 -34.57
C GLY A 461 -12.49 16.34 -34.75
N THR A 462 -11.82 17.32 -35.36
CA THR A 462 -10.35 17.37 -35.41
C THR A 462 -9.77 18.02 -34.15
N ALA A 463 -8.47 17.88 -33.96
CA ALA A 463 -7.75 18.56 -32.88
C ALA A 463 -6.66 19.45 -33.44
N THR A 464 -6.57 20.68 -32.94
CA THR A 464 -5.54 21.65 -33.28
C THR A 464 -4.50 21.71 -32.17
N HIS A 465 -3.21 21.56 -32.51
CA HIS A 465 -2.10 21.86 -31.60
C HIS A 465 -1.97 23.37 -31.40
N LEU A 466 -2.05 23.83 -30.15
CA LEU A 466 -1.82 25.22 -29.78
C LEU A 466 -0.34 25.48 -29.47
N THR A 467 0.37 24.45 -29.00
CA THR A 467 1.81 24.49 -28.75
C THR A 467 2.48 23.26 -29.35
N GLU A 468 3.76 23.38 -29.66
CA GLU A 468 4.58 22.22 -30.03
C GLU A 468 4.80 21.31 -28.81
N GLY A 469 4.98 19.99 -29.06
CA GLY A 469 5.33 19.04 -28.05
C GLY A 469 6.71 19.33 -27.45
N ALA A 470 6.80 19.34 -26.12
CA ALA A 470 8.05 19.59 -25.40
C ALA A 470 8.14 18.73 -24.14
N TYR A 471 9.36 18.38 -23.75
CA TYR A 471 9.62 17.71 -22.47
C TYR A 471 9.60 18.72 -21.31
N ILE A 472 8.47 19.41 -21.18
CA ILE A 472 8.14 20.40 -20.15
C ILE A 472 6.81 19.99 -19.55
N THR A 473 6.75 19.80 -18.23
CA THR A 473 5.51 19.45 -17.54
C THR A 473 4.51 20.60 -17.61
N LEU A 474 3.29 20.25 -18.04
CA LEU A 474 2.10 21.10 -17.97
C LEU A 474 1.08 20.39 -17.09
N SER A 475 0.40 21.09 -16.19
CA SER A 475 -0.55 20.49 -15.23
C SER A 475 -1.76 21.38 -14.96
N ASP A 476 -2.83 20.79 -14.43
CA ASP A 476 -3.97 21.47 -13.84
C ASP A 476 -4.62 22.54 -14.75
N LEU A 477 -4.91 22.15 -15.99
CA LEU A 477 -5.51 23.05 -16.98
C LEU A 477 -6.88 23.59 -16.53
N THR A 478 -7.05 24.89 -16.65
CA THR A 478 -8.35 25.59 -16.57
C THR A 478 -8.44 26.64 -17.67
N ALA A 479 -9.65 27.08 -17.97
CA ALA A 479 -9.88 28.12 -18.96
C ALA A 479 -10.88 29.14 -18.44
N ARG A 480 -10.71 30.42 -18.81
CA ARG A 480 -11.67 31.50 -18.56
C ARG A 480 -11.36 32.73 -19.42
N ASP A 481 -12.38 33.34 -19.97
CA ASP A 481 -12.33 34.61 -20.67
C ASP A 481 -11.29 34.68 -21.81
N GLY A 482 -11.12 33.58 -22.56
CA GLY A 482 -10.19 33.50 -23.67
C GLY A 482 -8.74 33.27 -23.25
N ARG A 483 -8.50 32.77 -22.05
CA ARG A 483 -7.19 32.38 -21.54
C ARG A 483 -7.21 30.99 -20.95
N LEU A 484 -6.15 30.22 -21.19
CA LEU A 484 -5.89 28.94 -20.58
C LEU A 484 -4.87 29.12 -19.45
N TYR A 485 -5.16 28.59 -18.27
CA TYR A 485 -4.29 28.67 -17.09
C TYR A 485 -3.80 27.26 -16.75
N PHE A 486 -2.53 27.10 -16.46
CA PHE A 486 -1.92 25.80 -16.15
C PHE A 486 -0.62 25.97 -15.35
N GLY A 487 -0.22 24.92 -14.63
CA GLY A 487 1.13 24.83 -14.06
C GLY A 487 2.15 24.51 -15.14
N SER A 488 3.34 25.08 -15.06
CA SER A 488 4.42 24.80 -16.01
C SER A 488 5.81 24.97 -15.38
N ILE A 489 6.74 24.12 -15.79
CA ILE A 489 8.16 24.20 -15.39
C ILE A 489 9.03 24.95 -16.42
N ALA A 490 8.45 25.59 -17.41
CA ALA A 490 9.17 26.27 -18.49
C ALA A 490 10.13 27.38 -18.02
N SER A 491 9.88 27.97 -16.86
CA SER A 491 10.74 28.97 -16.21
C SER A 491 11.89 28.40 -15.38
N GLY A 492 12.00 27.06 -15.25
CA GLY A 492 12.90 26.38 -14.33
C GLY A 492 12.40 26.25 -12.89
N TYR A 493 11.16 26.65 -12.63
CA TYR A 493 10.41 26.51 -11.39
C TYR A 493 9.00 26.04 -11.71
N ASP A 494 8.33 25.41 -10.75
CA ASP A 494 6.88 25.17 -10.83
C ASP A 494 6.15 26.49 -10.63
N GLU A 495 5.58 27.02 -11.70
CA GLU A 495 4.91 28.31 -11.72
C GLU A 495 3.60 28.27 -12.50
N VAL A 496 2.70 29.18 -12.19
CA VAL A 496 1.46 29.36 -12.92
C VAL A 496 1.71 30.17 -14.20
N HIS A 497 1.25 29.61 -15.29
CA HIS A 497 1.32 30.20 -16.63
C HIS A 497 -0.09 30.42 -17.19
N CYS A 498 -0.20 31.31 -18.19
CA CYS A 498 -1.38 31.37 -19.05
C CYS A 498 -1.00 31.39 -20.53
N TYR A 499 -1.91 30.85 -21.33
CA TYR A 499 -1.86 30.97 -22.80
C TYR A 499 -3.04 31.83 -23.23
N ASP A 500 -2.75 32.95 -23.91
CA ASP A 500 -3.74 33.87 -24.41
C ASP A 500 -4.20 33.40 -25.80
N LEU A 501 -5.48 33.07 -25.92
CA LEU A 501 -6.07 32.48 -27.13
C LEU A 501 -6.15 33.46 -28.30
N ALA A 502 -6.22 34.76 -27.99
CA ALA A 502 -6.29 35.81 -29.03
C ALA A 502 -4.92 36.08 -29.68
N THR A 503 -3.86 36.07 -28.86
CA THR A 503 -2.51 36.38 -29.34
C THR A 503 -1.67 35.14 -29.67
N GLY A 504 -2.09 33.94 -29.22
CA GLY A 504 -1.33 32.69 -29.35
C GLY A 504 -0.02 32.68 -28.55
N ARG A 505 0.06 33.47 -27.47
CA ARG A 505 1.29 33.62 -26.69
C ARG A 505 1.14 33.10 -25.29
N GLN A 506 2.20 32.48 -24.76
CA GLN A 506 2.30 32.02 -23.40
C GLN A 506 2.98 33.06 -22.50
N TYR A 507 2.42 33.29 -21.34
CA TYR A 507 2.93 34.20 -20.31
C TYR A 507 3.07 33.47 -18.97
N ARG A 508 4.04 33.92 -18.18
CA ARG A 508 4.19 33.54 -16.77
C ARG A 508 3.38 34.51 -15.91
N LEU A 509 2.58 33.98 -15.01
CA LEU A 509 1.78 34.76 -14.07
C LEU A 509 2.43 34.82 -12.68
N SER A 510 2.79 33.66 -12.10
CA SER A 510 3.31 33.64 -10.74
C SER A 510 4.83 33.71 -10.67
N THR A 511 5.33 34.17 -9.53
CA THR A 511 6.68 33.98 -9.07
C THR A 511 6.60 33.39 -7.67
N SER A 512 7.30 32.32 -7.38
CA SER A 512 7.31 31.72 -6.05
C SER A 512 8.74 31.42 -5.58
N THR A 513 8.90 31.32 -4.25
CA THR A 513 10.15 30.89 -3.63
C THR A 513 10.39 29.41 -3.85
N SER A 514 9.35 28.60 -3.80
CA SER A 514 9.43 27.14 -3.88
C SER A 514 8.66 26.59 -5.08
N GLY A 515 7.35 26.81 -5.18
CA GLY A 515 6.51 26.39 -6.30
C GLY A 515 5.08 26.94 -6.19
N SER A 516 4.40 27.08 -7.33
CA SER A 516 2.98 27.43 -7.43
C SER A 516 2.27 26.51 -8.40
N PHE A 517 1.09 26.02 -8.03
CA PHE A 517 0.38 24.92 -8.67
C PHE A 517 -1.12 25.20 -8.79
N SER A 518 -1.84 24.38 -9.52
CA SER A 518 -3.30 24.26 -9.55
C SER A 518 -4.04 25.59 -9.76
N PRO A 519 -3.76 26.32 -10.85
CA PRO A 519 -4.36 27.63 -11.10
C PRO A 519 -5.87 27.55 -11.40
N SER A 520 -6.61 28.61 -11.01
CA SER A 520 -8.02 28.82 -11.35
C SER A 520 -8.33 30.32 -11.37
N ALA A 521 -8.84 30.87 -12.46
CA ALA A 521 -9.28 32.28 -12.49
C ALA A 521 -10.57 32.44 -11.68
N ASP A 522 -10.64 33.50 -10.85
CA ASP A 522 -11.81 33.81 -10.01
C ASP A 522 -12.94 34.58 -10.73
N GLY A 523 -12.66 35.13 -11.92
CA GLY A 523 -13.58 35.94 -12.67
C GLY A 523 -13.60 37.42 -12.24
N GLU A 524 -12.84 37.81 -11.23
CA GLU A 524 -12.70 39.17 -10.71
C GLU A 524 -11.30 39.77 -11.01
N GLY A 525 -10.61 39.19 -11.98
CA GLY A 525 -9.28 39.66 -12.39
C GLY A 525 -8.13 39.05 -11.55
N ASN A 526 -8.38 37.96 -10.78
CA ASN A 526 -7.33 37.27 -10.08
C ASN A 526 -7.24 35.78 -10.49
N VAL A 527 -6.08 35.16 -10.21
CA VAL A 527 -5.87 33.74 -10.26
C VAL A 527 -5.68 33.20 -8.85
N LEU A 528 -6.46 32.18 -8.52
CA LEU A 528 -6.27 31.34 -7.35
C LEU A 528 -5.24 30.28 -7.67
N MET A 529 -4.41 29.92 -6.71
CA MET A 529 -3.38 28.89 -6.88
C MET A 529 -3.01 28.26 -5.55
N THR A 530 -2.28 27.18 -5.61
CA THR A 530 -1.60 26.58 -4.46
C THR A 530 -0.15 27.02 -4.45
N THR A 531 0.37 27.55 -3.34
CA THR A 531 1.78 27.96 -3.19
C THR A 531 2.43 27.13 -2.08
N TYR A 532 3.64 26.64 -2.31
CA TYR A 532 4.36 25.78 -1.39
C TYR A 532 5.39 26.52 -0.53
N ASP A 533 5.48 26.17 0.75
CA ASP A 533 6.56 26.51 1.68
C ASP A 533 6.87 25.33 2.62
N ALA A 534 7.69 25.55 3.66
CA ALA A 534 8.10 24.49 4.59
C ALA A 534 6.94 23.91 5.43
N GLU A 535 5.88 24.68 5.64
CA GLU A 535 4.68 24.32 6.41
C GLU A 535 3.63 23.59 5.55
N GLY A 536 3.78 23.63 4.20
CA GLY A 536 2.94 22.88 3.30
C GLY A 536 2.49 23.62 2.05
N TYR A 537 1.32 23.25 1.54
CA TYR A 537 0.72 23.84 0.35
C TYR A 537 -0.45 24.74 0.76
N HIS A 538 -0.33 26.03 0.52
CA HIS A 538 -1.29 27.07 0.91
C HIS A 538 -2.17 27.48 -0.26
N ALA A 539 -3.46 27.70 -0.02
CA ALA A 539 -4.33 28.38 -0.97
C ALA A 539 -3.94 29.87 -1.05
N ALA A 540 -3.73 30.37 -2.24
CA ALA A 540 -3.26 31.72 -2.48
C ALA A 540 -4.00 32.40 -3.64
N ARG A 541 -3.98 33.75 -3.67
CA ARG A 541 -4.62 34.58 -4.69
C ARG A 541 -3.62 35.62 -5.22
N GLN A 542 -3.70 35.92 -6.51
CA GLN A 542 -2.86 36.91 -7.17
C GLN A 542 -3.64 37.63 -8.27
N PRO A 543 -3.52 38.96 -8.42
CA PRO A 543 -4.06 39.71 -9.57
C PRO A 543 -3.42 39.25 -10.91
N ILE A 544 -4.21 39.25 -11.99
CA ILE A 544 -3.77 38.87 -13.36
C ILE A 544 -3.16 40.08 -14.11
N ASP A 545 -2.80 41.12 -13.46
CA ASP A 545 -2.32 42.39 -14.05
C ASP A 545 -0.88 42.29 -14.61
N THR A 546 -0.10 41.32 -14.20
CA THR A 546 1.32 41.22 -14.52
C THR A 546 1.61 40.03 -15.41
N LEU A 547 1.41 40.18 -16.72
CA LEU A 547 1.81 39.16 -17.70
C LEU A 547 3.30 39.31 -18.05
N ARG A 548 4.12 38.30 -17.76
CA ARG A 548 5.55 38.31 -18.13
C ARG A 548 5.79 37.32 -19.25
N PRO A 549 6.46 37.69 -20.36
CA PRO A 549 6.82 36.72 -21.39
C PRO A 549 7.61 35.56 -20.81
N VAL A 550 7.28 34.36 -21.24
CA VAL A 550 8.03 33.16 -20.82
C VAL A 550 9.40 33.21 -21.45
N ARG A 551 10.43 33.18 -20.62
CA ARG A 551 11.80 32.92 -21.07
C ARG A 551 12.10 31.46 -20.73
N PRO A 552 12.14 30.57 -21.73
CA PRO A 552 12.49 29.19 -21.46
C PRO A 552 13.85 29.13 -20.77
N SER A 553 13.88 28.64 -19.55
CA SER A 553 15.11 28.40 -18.84
C SER A 553 15.13 26.94 -18.42
N ARG A 554 16.27 26.30 -18.56
CA ARG A 554 16.46 24.98 -17.97
C ARG A 554 16.70 25.15 -16.47
N LEU A 555 16.30 24.15 -15.69
CA LEU A 555 16.72 24.06 -14.29
C LEU A 555 18.24 24.30 -14.20
N PRO A 556 18.69 25.20 -13.33
CA PRO A 556 20.09 25.41 -13.12
C PRO A 556 20.76 24.11 -12.71
N ARG A 557 21.88 23.79 -13.34
CA ARG A 557 22.65 22.60 -12.99
C ARG A 557 23.34 22.78 -11.66
N ASN A 558 23.34 21.77 -10.82
CA ASN A 558 23.89 21.81 -9.49
C ASN A 558 24.70 20.55 -9.16
N VAL A 559 25.13 20.38 -7.92
CA VAL A 559 25.95 19.24 -7.48
C VAL A 559 25.26 17.87 -7.63
N VAL A 560 23.92 17.84 -7.65
CA VAL A 560 23.13 16.62 -7.84
C VAL A 560 22.50 16.53 -9.23
N ASN A 561 22.59 17.61 -10.02
CA ASN A 561 22.17 17.63 -11.43
C ASN A 561 23.29 18.27 -12.28
N PRO A 562 24.47 17.65 -12.34
CA PRO A 562 25.60 18.19 -13.08
C PRO A 562 25.32 18.21 -14.59
N PRO A 563 26.14 18.94 -15.36
CA PRO A 563 26.15 18.84 -16.79
C PRO A 563 26.15 17.37 -17.20
N ARG A 564 25.22 16.96 -18.07
CA ARG A 564 25.16 15.59 -18.58
C ARG A 564 26.55 15.16 -19.02
N ARG A 565 27.14 14.22 -18.29
CA ARG A 565 28.19 13.40 -18.85
C ARG A 565 27.57 12.65 -20.02
N LYS A 566 28.34 12.41 -21.07
CA LYS A 566 27.94 11.44 -22.10
C LYS A 566 27.99 10.05 -21.50
N TRP A 567 26.94 9.71 -20.73
CA TRP A 567 26.74 8.36 -20.27
C TRP A 567 26.40 7.50 -21.49
N PRO A 568 27.00 6.32 -21.65
CA PRO A 568 26.66 5.42 -22.75
C PRO A 568 25.31 4.73 -22.44
N VAL A 569 24.28 5.51 -22.26
CA VAL A 569 22.91 5.04 -22.00
C VAL A 569 21.99 5.47 -23.14
N ALA A 570 21.01 4.64 -23.45
CA ALA A 570 20.00 4.96 -24.43
C ALA A 570 19.24 6.22 -24.02
N ASN A 571 18.99 7.10 -24.98
CA ASN A 571 18.10 8.24 -24.77
C ASN A 571 16.66 7.82 -25.14
N LEU A 572 15.82 7.61 -24.14
CA LEU A 572 14.43 7.20 -24.33
C LEU A 572 13.57 8.27 -25.02
N ASP A 573 14.00 9.55 -25.05
CA ASP A 573 13.30 10.61 -25.76
C ASP A 573 13.28 10.33 -27.28
N THR A 574 14.32 9.67 -27.79
CA THR A 574 14.47 9.36 -29.22
C THR A 574 13.82 8.04 -29.63
N VAL A 575 13.42 7.22 -28.64
CA VAL A 575 12.77 5.92 -28.91
C VAL A 575 11.29 6.17 -29.14
N ARG A 576 10.81 5.89 -30.33
CA ARG A 576 9.42 6.02 -30.76
C ARG A 576 8.85 4.65 -31.09
N PHE A 577 7.53 4.49 -30.89
CA PHE A 577 6.82 3.29 -31.29
C PHE A 577 5.82 3.66 -32.37
N THR A 578 6.19 3.39 -33.65
CA THR A 578 5.39 3.72 -34.80
C THR A 578 4.39 2.63 -35.19
N ALA A 579 3.47 2.92 -36.10
CA ALA A 579 2.60 1.91 -36.70
C ALA A 579 3.38 0.77 -37.35
N ALA A 580 4.49 1.08 -38.03
CA ALA A 580 5.40 0.10 -38.63
C ALA A 580 6.06 -0.79 -37.57
N ASP A 581 6.43 -0.23 -36.41
CA ASP A 581 6.96 -0.99 -35.26
C ASP A 581 5.90 -1.94 -34.69
N SER A 582 4.65 -1.51 -34.61
CA SER A 582 3.54 -2.34 -34.16
C SER A 582 3.35 -3.56 -35.07
N VAL A 583 3.37 -3.36 -36.42
CA VAL A 583 3.25 -4.44 -37.42
C VAL A 583 4.45 -5.38 -37.34
N SER A 584 5.66 -4.83 -37.35
CA SER A 584 6.89 -5.63 -37.28
C SER A 584 7.03 -6.40 -35.97
N SER A 585 6.64 -5.80 -34.85
CA SER A 585 6.59 -6.48 -33.53
C SER A 585 5.56 -7.62 -33.56
N ALA A 586 4.39 -7.42 -34.17
CA ALA A 586 3.38 -8.46 -34.29
C ALA A 586 3.86 -9.65 -35.13
N ALA A 587 4.61 -9.38 -36.20
CA ALA A 587 5.21 -10.42 -37.04
C ALA A 587 6.34 -11.17 -36.32
N ARG A 588 7.24 -10.47 -35.63
CA ARG A 588 8.38 -11.06 -34.92
C ARG A 588 7.99 -11.79 -33.64
N HIS A 589 7.01 -11.27 -32.87
CA HIS A 589 6.68 -11.73 -31.52
C HIS A 589 5.21 -12.15 -31.44
N ARG A 590 4.94 -13.42 -31.72
CA ARG A 590 3.59 -13.98 -31.65
C ARG A 590 3.09 -14.04 -30.21
N ALA A 591 1.95 -13.39 -29.93
CA ALA A 591 1.25 -13.54 -28.66
C ALA A 591 0.59 -14.91 -28.56
N ARG A 592 0.88 -15.67 -27.50
CA ARG A 592 0.32 -16.99 -27.20
C ARG A 592 -0.63 -16.89 -26.02
N ARG A 593 -1.56 -17.85 -25.91
CA ARG A 593 -2.44 -17.97 -24.74
C ARG A 593 -1.61 -18.29 -23.50
N TYR A 594 -1.85 -17.56 -22.40
CA TYR A 594 -1.32 -17.87 -21.06
C TYR A 594 -2.44 -18.55 -20.26
N SER A 595 -2.37 -19.86 -20.11
CA SER A 595 -3.39 -20.67 -19.44
C SER A 595 -3.21 -20.60 -17.92
N ARG A 596 -4.18 -20.04 -17.18
CA ARG A 596 -4.14 -19.99 -15.71
C ARG A 596 -3.97 -21.36 -15.06
N PRO A 597 -4.74 -22.43 -15.44
CA PRO A 597 -4.57 -23.75 -14.84
C PRO A 597 -3.19 -24.36 -15.05
N LEU A 598 -2.59 -24.19 -16.24
CA LEU A 598 -1.25 -24.73 -16.53
C LEU A 598 -0.12 -23.96 -15.82
N HIS A 599 -0.43 -22.78 -15.28
CA HIS A 599 0.53 -21.93 -14.56
C HIS A 599 0.07 -21.67 -13.12
N LEU A 600 -0.70 -22.59 -12.54
CA LEU A 600 -1.21 -22.49 -11.17
C LEU A 600 -0.07 -22.54 -10.14
N PHE A 601 0.92 -23.37 -10.39
CA PHE A 601 2.07 -23.56 -9.52
C PHE A 601 3.33 -23.02 -10.13
N LYS A 602 4.13 -22.32 -9.32
CA LYS A 602 5.49 -21.91 -9.63
C LYS A 602 6.31 -21.96 -8.34
N VAL A 603 6.97 -23.07 -8.10
CA VAL A 603 7.87 -23.21 -6.96
C VAL A 603 8.99 -22.18 -7.11
N HIS A 604 9.17 -21.33 -6.11
CA HIS A 604 10.16 -20.27 -6.10
C HIS A 604 11.12 -20.34 -4.92
N SER A 605 10.69 -20.99 -3.83
CA SER A 605 11.50 -21.08 -2.60
C SER A 605 11.35 -22.47 -1.97
N TRP A 606 12.38 -22.86 -1.25
CA TRP A 606 12.41 -24.07 -0.43
C TRP A 606 13.22 -23.81 0.84
N MET A 607 12.94 -24.56 1.89
CA MET A 607 13.58 -24.38 3.19
C MET A 607 13.97 -25.74 3.76
N PRO A 608 15.17 -25.89 4.37
CA PRO A 608 15.59 -27.13 5.01
C PRO A 608 14.99 -27.30 6.42
N VAL A 609 13.78 -26.81 6.61
CA VAL A 609 12.93 -26.94 7.81
C VAL A 609 11.48 -27.06 7.37
N ALA A 610 10.71 -27.80 8.16
CA ALA A 610 9.27 -27.85 7.95
C ALA A 610 8.59 -26.70 8.71
N VAL A 611 7.83 -25.91 7.97
CA VAL A 611 7.12 -24.74 8.50
C VAL A 611 5.83 -24.52 7.72
N ASN A 612 4.79 -24.03 8.39
CA ASN A 612 3.58 -23.57 7.71
C ASN A 612 3.65 -22.05 7.47
N PRO A 613 3.92 -21.60 6.22
CA PRO A 613 4.05 -20.18 5.92
C PRO A 613 2.74 -19.40 6.13
N PHE A 614 1.57 -20.02 5.95
CA PHE A 614 0.29 -19.37 6.15
C PHE A 614 0.02 -19.07 7.63
N LYS A 615 0.35 -20.00 8.54
CA LYS A 615 0.26 -19.74 9.98
C LYS A 615 1.14 -18.57 10.45
N ILE A 616 2.34 -18.48 9.90
CA ILE A 616 3.24 -17.37 10.21
C ILE A 616 2.63 -16.03 9.77
N ILE A 617 2.01 -16.00 8.59
CA ILE A 617 1.43 -14.78 8.02
C ILE A 617 0.13 -14.38 8.73
N ASP A 618 -0.78 -15.34 8.90
CA ASP A 618 -2.14 -15.09 9.35
C ASP A 618 -2.27 -15.08 10.89
N GLU A 619 -1.59 -16.01 11.55
CA GLU A 619 -1.73 -16.25 13.00
C GLU A 619 -0.53 -15.77 13.81
N HIS A 620 0.57 -15.38 13.14
CA HIS A 620 1.86 -15.01 13.74
C HIS A 620 2.46 -16.15 14.59
N ASP A 621 2.06 -17.40 14.28
CA ASP A 621 2.52 -18.62 14.93
C ASP A 621 3.71 -19.21 14.17
N ILE A 622 4.83 -19.37 14.86
CA ILE A 622 6.09 -19.88 14.30
C ILE A 622 6.36 -21.26 14.88
N ASP A 623 5.87 -22.30 14.21
CA ASP A 623 6.21 -23.69 14.48
C ASP A 623 7.24 -24.17 13.45
N VAL A 624 8.47 -24.44 13.89
CA VAL A 624 9.58 -24.90 13.04
C VAL A 624 10.00 -26.31 13.48
N GLN A 625 9.94 -27.25 12.55
CA GLN A 625 10.31 -28.65 12.75
C GLN A 625 11.45 -29.05 11.80
N LEU A 626 12.15 -30.14 12.12
CA LEU A 626 13.11 -30.73 11.17
C LEU A 626 12.37 -31.22 9.93
N GLY A 627 12.88 -30.88 8.73
CA GLY A 627 12.22 -31.30 7.51
C GLY A 627 12.53 -30.40 6.32
N VAL A 628 11.61 -30.33 5.38
CA VAL A 628 11.73 -29.49 4.17
C VAL A 628 10.39 -28.85 3.83
N THR A 629 10.39 -27.62 3.40
CA THR A 629 9.19 -26.94 2.87
C THR A 629 9.46 -26.40 1.47
N LEU A 630 8.54 -26.65 0.54
CA LEU A 630 8.47 -26.05 -0.79
C LEU A 630 7.37 -24.98 -0.79
N VAL A 631 7.67 -23.82 -1.37
CA VAL A 631 6.76 -22.67 -1.44
C VAL A 631 6.54 -22.28 -2.89
N SER A 632 5.29 -22.09 -3.28
CA SER A 632 4.89 -21.77 -4.65
C SER A 632 3.86 -20.64 -4.66
N GLN A 633 4.07 -19.66 -5.53
CA GLN A 633 3.07 -18.65 -5.89
C GLN A 633 3.09 -18.46 -7.40
N ASN A 634 1.93 -18.36 -8.05
CA ASN A 634 1.88 -18.13 -9.49
C ASN A 634 2.21 -16.66 -9.84
N LEU A 635 2.52 -16.40 -11.14
CA LEU A 635 2.90 -15.04 -11.59
C LEU A 635 1.75 -14.03 -11.56
N LEU A 636 0.50 -14.49 -11.53
CA LEU A 636 -0.69 -13.63 -11.45
C LEU A 636 -1.16 -13.39 -10.01
N SER A 637 -0.40 -13.79 -9.00
CA SER A 637 -0.75 -13.66 -7.57
C SER A 637 -2.12 -14.24 -7.20
N SER A 638 -2.64 -15.17 -8.01
CA SER A 638 -3.97 -15.76 -7.82
C SER A 638 -3.95 -17.14 -7.17
N ALA A 639 -2.76 -17.74 -7.00
CA ALA A 639 -2.58 -19.03 -6.35
C ALA A 639 -1.31 -19.05 -5.50
N GLU A 640 -1.46 -19.48 -4.26
CA GLU A 640 -0.39 -19.62 -3.27
C GLU A 640 -0.47 -21.01 -2.66
N SER A 641 0.68 -21.68 -2.51
CA SER A 641 0.70 -23.02 -1.94
C SER A 641 2.02 -23.35 -1.26
N TYR A 642 1.98 -24.29 -0.34
CA TYR A 642 3.16 -24.91 0.21
C TYR A 642 2.99 -26.42 0.32
N LEU A 643 4.12 -27.15 0.35
CA LEU A 643 4.22 -28.56 0.68
C LEU A 643 5.39 -28.73 1.64
N ALA A 644 5.12 -29.27 2.83
CA ALA A 644 6.11 -29.49 3.87
C ALA A 644 6.18 -30.97 4.25
N TYR A 645 7.38 -31.44 4.44
CA TYR A 645 7.69 -32.72 5.09
C TYR A 645 8.38 -32.44 6.41
N ALA A 646 7.81 -32.90 7.50
CA ALA A 646 8.36 -32.79 8.84
C ALA A 646 8.71 -34.18 9.39
N TRP A 647 9.75 -34.23 10.21
CA TRP A 647 10.09 -35.39 10.97
C TRP A 647 10.51 -35.02 12.39
N ASN A 648 9.94 -35.69 13.36
CA ASN A 648 10.43 -35.66 14.73
C ASN A 648 10.39 -37.03 15.36
N HIS A 649 11.13 -37.23 16.46
CA HIS A 649 11.27 -38.56 17.07
C HIS A 649 9.97 -39.09 17.66
N ALA A 650 9.11 -38.19 18.21
CA ALA A 650 7.86 -38.55 18.87
C ALA A 650 6.74 -38.86 17.87
N GLU A 651 6.57 -37.99 16.86
CA GLU A 651 5.47 -38.11 15.91
C GLU A 651 5.82 -38.86 14.63
N GLY A 652 7.12 -39.04 14.32
CA GLY A 652 7.58 -39.68 13.08
C GLY A 652 7.46 -38.70 11.89
N SER A 653 7.14 -39.23 10.71
CA SER A 653 7.07 -38.50 9.46
C SER A 653 5.68 -37.91 9.22
N VAL A 654 5.61 -36.65 8.90
CA VAL A 654 4.38 -35.90 8.59
C VAL A 654 4.53 -35.12 7.29
N VAL A 655 3.56 -35.21 6.39
CA VAL A 655 3.44 -34.40 5.18
C VAL A 655 2.27 -33.42 5.38
N LYS A 656 2.51 -32.10 5.16
CA LYS A 656 1.51 -31.05 5.26
C LYS A 656 1.52 -30.23 3.96
N GLY A 657 0.35 -29.83 3.48
CA GLY A 657 0.26 -28.94 2.32
C GLY A 657 -1.02 -28.13 2.29
N SER A 658 -0.97 -26.99 1.63
CA SER A 658 -2.13 -26.15 1.40
C SER A 658 -2.02 -25.42 0.07
N LEU A 659 -3.18 -25.14 -0.54
CA LEU A 659 -3.37 -24.33 -1.73
C LEU A 659 -4.46 -23.30 -1.45
N ARG A 660 -4.15 -22.02 -1.63
CA ARG A 660 -5.09 -20.91 -1.66
C ARG A 660 -5.25 -20.39 -3.09
N TYR A 661 -6.48 -20.16 -3.51
CA TYR A 661 -6.78 -19.64 -4.84
C TYR A 661 -7.84 -18.56 -4.78
N ASN A 662 -7.49 -17.33 -5.20
CA ASN A 662 -8.34 -16.13 -5.17
C ASN A 662 -8.76 -15.63 -6.57
N GLY A 663 -8.32 -16.31 -7.64
CA GLY A 663 -8.52 -15.87 -9.02
C GLY A 663 -9.98 -15.84 -9.51
N LEU A 664 -10.95 -16.27 -8.70
CA LEU A 664 -12.39 -16.20 -8.97
C LEU A 664 -13.08 -15.05 -8.20
N GLY A 665 -12.36 -14.29 -7.38
CA GLY A 665 -12.93 -13.32 -6.46
C GLY A 665 -13.52 -13.95 -5.19
N ILE A 666 -13.44 -15.28 -5.08
CA ILE A 666 -13.70 -16.06 -3.87
C ILE A 666 -12.35 -16.66 -3.47
N GLU A 667 -11.98 -16.52 -2.22
CA GLU A 667 -10.80 -17.18 -1.67
C GLU A 667 -11.15 -18.64 -1.38
N LEU A 668 -10.54 -19.55 -2.13
CA LEU A 668 -10.67 -20.98 -1.95
C LEU A 668 -9.40 -21.49 -1.28
N GLU A 669 -9.55 -22.30 -0.23
CA GLU A 669 -8.43 -22.95 0.43
C GLU A 669 -8.68 -24.45 0.53
N VAL A 670 -7.66 -25.24 0.18
CA VAL A 670 -7.62 -26.68 0.42
C VAL A 670 -6.33 -26.99 1.15
N ALA A 671 -6.41 -27.67 2.28
CA ALA A 671 -5.23 -28.08 3.03
C ALA A 671 -5.36 -29.53 3.49
N GLY A 672 -4.21 -30.21 3.62
CA GLY A 672 -4.16 -31.59 4.08
C GLY A 672 -2.91 -31.88 4.90
N THR A 673 -3.05 -32.84 5.81
CA THR A 673 -1.94 -33.39 6.60
C THR A 673 -2.05 -34.91 6.58
N TYR A 674 -0.91 -35.57 6.41
CA TYR A 674 -0.84 -37.06 6.49
C TYR A 674 0.42 -37.44 7.22
N GLY A 675 0.28 -38.45 8.11
CA GLY A 675 1.39 -39.04 8.87
C GLY A 675 1.40 -38.56 10.30
N GLY A 676 2.41 -38.94 11.00
CA GLY A 676 2.50 -38.71 12.43
C GLY A 676 1.90 -39.87 13.24
N ASN A 677 2.52 -40.16 14.38
CA ASN A 677 2.02 -41.14 15.31
C ASN A 677 0.95 -40.52 16.19
N GLN A 678 -0.19 -41.17 16.29
CA GLN A 678 -1.22 -40.73 17.23
C GLN A 678 -0.97 -41.36 18.60
N VAL A 679 -1.21 -40.58 19.66
CA VAL A 679 -1.08 -41.04 21.03
C VAL A 679 -2.35 -40.78 21.81
N ILE A 680 -2.74 -41.68 22.69
CA ILE A 680 -3.84 -41.51 23.62
C ILE A 680 -3.30 -41.40 25.04
N TYR A 681 -3.82 -40.47 25.81
CA TYR A 681 -3.64 -40.40 27.25
C TYR A 681 -4.77 -41.17 27.90
N ALA A 682 -4.51 -42.38 28.36
CA ALA A 682 -5.49 -43.16 29.10
C ALA A 682 -5.58 -42.67 30.56
N ALA A 683 -6.78 -42.62 31.12
CA ALA A 683 -6.98 -42.19 32.49
C ALA A 683 -6.19 -43.09 33.45
N GLY A 684 -5.38 -42.45 34.31
CA GLY A 684 -4.53 -43.18 35.28
C GLY A 684 -3.16 -43.61 34.78
N GLN A 685 -2.80 -43.31 33.50
CA GLN A 685 -1.46 -43.58 32.97
C GLN A 685 -0.68 -42.29 32.74
N ALA A 686 0.55 -42.25 33.23
CA ALA A 686 1.44 -41.09 33.10
C ALA A 686 2.07 -40.94 31.71
N GLN A 687 2.05 -41.98 30.87
CA GLN A 687 2.64 -41.99 29.54
C GLN A 687 1.58 -42.20 28.47
N PRO A 688 1.67 -41.44 27.35
CA PRO A 688 0.79 -41.57 26.20
C PRO A 688 1.01 -42.95 25.54
N GLN A 689 -0.07 -43.60 25.14
CA GLN A 689 -0.03 -44.87 24.40
C GLN A 689 -0.11 -44.60 22.90
N PRO A 690 0.79 -45.16 22.07
CA PRO A 690 0.71 -45.01 20.62
C PRO A 690 -0.49 -45.76 20.04
N ILE A 691 -1.12 -45.14 19.04
CA ILE A 691 -2.18 -45.74 18.24
C ILE A 691 -1.56 -46.17 16.90
N PRO A 692 -1.93 -47.35 16.35
CA PRO A 692 -1.35 -47.85 15.11
C PRO A 692 -1.71 -47.00 13.87
N ASP A 693 -2.84 -46.24 13.93
CA ASP A 693 -3.32 -45.47 12.80
C ASP A 693 -2.56 -44.17 12.65
N LYS A 694 -2.15 -43.85 11.43
CA LYS A 694 -1.54 -42.57 11.11
C LYS A 694 -2.58 -41.45 11.13
N TYR A 695 -2.16 -40.27 11.59
CA TYR A 695 -3.01 -39.07 11.52
C TYR A 695 -3.20 -38.63 10.05
N TYR A 696 -4.41 -38.25 9.71
CA TYR A 696 -4.69 -37.51 8.48
C TYR A 696 -5.82 -36.49 8.72
N SER A 697 -5.69 -35.40 8.01
CA SER A 697 -6.72 -34.37 7.97
C SER A 697 -6.83 -33.77 6.57
N LEU A 698 -8.03 -33.35 6.23
CA LEU A 698 -8.34 -32.64 4.99
C LEU A 698 -9.27 -31.49 5.32
N SER A 699 -8.97 -30.30 4.78
CA SER A 699 -9.85 -29.13 4.90
C SER A 699 -10.11 -28.50 3.56
N ALA A 700 -11.31 -27.98 3.39
CA ALA A 700 -11.70 -27.15 2.25
C ALA A 700 -12.52 -25.97 2.75
N GLY A 701 -12.17 -24.77 2.29
CA GLY A 701 -12.83 -23.52 2.69
C GLY A 701 -13.08 -22.61 1.52
N ALA A 702 -14.11 -21.77 1.64
CA ALA A 702 -14.43 -20.71 0.73
C ALA A 702 -14.79 -19.44 1.51
N THR A 703 -14.16 -18.32 1.18
CA THR A 703 -14.47 -17.01 1.74
C THR A 703 -14.78 -16.03 0.62
N LEU A 704 -15.93 -15.38 0.69
CA LEU A 704 -16.34 -14.33 -0.24
C LEU A 704 -16.11 -12.96 0.43
N PRO A 705 -15.02 -12.24 0.09
CA PRO A 705 -14.66 -10.95 0.67
C PRO A 705 -15.25 -9.80 -0.16
N LEU A 706 -16.39 -9.27 0.21
CA LEU A 706 -17.03 -8.13 -0.48
C LEU A 706 -16.56 -6.81 0.14
N VAL A 707 -15.80 -6.01 -0.63
CA VAL A 707 -15.28 -4.71 -0.19
C VAL A 707 -15.99 -3.57 -0.90
N PHE A 708 -16.57 -2.66 -0.14
CA PHE A 708 -17.29 -1.47 -0.61
C PHE A 708 -16.56 -0.20 -0.14
N ALA A 709 -15.65 0.31 -0.97
CA ALA A 709 -14.96 1.57 -0.72
C ALA A 709 -15.71 2.72 -1.39
N ALA A 710 -16.10 3.74 -0.63
CA ALA A 710 -16.80 4.92 -1.13
C ALA A 710 -16.48 6.15 -0.26
N GLY A 711 -15.94 7.21 -0.89
CA GLY A 711 -15.46 8.36 -0.16
C GLY A 711 -14.38 7.95 0.85
N TYR A 712 -14.43 8.50 2.06
CA TYR A 712 -13.48 8.19 3.14
C TYR A 712 -13.86 6.94 3.95
N ARG A 713 -14.92 6.19 3.55
CA ARG A 713 -15.42 4.99 4.26
C ARG A 713 -15.15 3.72 3.48
N THR A 714 -14.70 2.69 4.20
CA THR A 714 -14.59 1.32 3.69
C THR A 714 -15.50 0.40 4.51
N ARG A 715 -16.33 -0.37 3.80
CA ARG A 715 -17.16 -1.42 4.39
C ARG A 715 -16.75 -2.74 3.80
N MET A 716 -16.70 -3.76 4.61
CA MET A 716 -16.36 -5.11 4.18
C MET A 716 -17.39 -6.09 4.73
N LEU A 717 -17.92 -6.96 3.86
CA LEU A 717 -18.74 -8.10 4.21
C LEU A 717 -18.00 -9.36 3.79
N SER A 718 -17.73 -10.25 4.73
CA SER A 718 -17.15 -11.56 4.47
C SER A 718 -18.15 -12.66 4.78
N LEU A 719 -18.28 -13.62 3.87
CA LEU A 719 -19.04 -14.85 4.05
C LEU A 719 -18.08 -16.01 3.95
N THR A 720 -18.04 -16.87 4.95
CA THR A 720 -17.11 -18.01 5.01
C THR A 720 -17.89 -19.30 5.20
N ALA A 721 -17.49 -20.32 4.45
CA ALA A 721 -17.90 -21.70 4.65
C ALA A 721 -16.66 -22.60 4.61
N ALA A 722 -16.47 -23.42 5.62
CA ALA A 722 -15.32 -24.33 5.70
C ALA A 722 -15.75 -25.70 6.19
N TRP A 723 -15.15 -26.72 5.60
CA TRP A 723 -15.23 -28.10 6.02
C TRP A 723 -13.85 -28.60 6.42
N ASN A 724 -13.77 -29.25 7.57
CA ASN A 724 -12.57 -29.92 8.03
C ASN A 724 -12.91 -31.35 8.40
N PHE A 725 -12.07 -32.28 7.97
CA PHE A 725 -12.13 -33.67 8.33
C PHE A 725 -10.82 -34.08 8.98
N SER A 726 -10.88 -34.91 10.01
CA SER A 726 -9.70 -35.48 10.67
C SER A 726 -10.04 -36.82 11.31
N ASN A 727 -9.11 -37.77 11.21
CA ASN A 727 -9.20 -39.02 11.95
C ASN A 727 -8.55 -38.92 13.35
N GLY A 728 -8.16 -37.71 13.77
CA GLY A 728 -7.59 -37.44 15.08
C GLY A 728 -8.53 -37.88 16.19
N LEU A 729 -7.97 -38.50 17.20
CA LEU A 729 -8.73 -38.83 18.40
C LEU A 729 -8.92 -37.57 19.24
N VAL A 730 -10.16 -37.26 19.49
CA VAL A 730 -10.49 -36.03 20.23
C VAL A 730 -10.43 -36.25 21.72
N ALA A 731 -10.80 -37.40 22.18
CA ALA A 731 -10.65 -37.85 23.58
C ALA A 731 -11.03 -39.34 23.74
N ASN A 732 -10.41 -40.05 24.67
CA ASN A 732 -11.07 -41.13 25.40
C ASN A 732 -11.97 -40.45 26.44
N VAL A 733 -13.22 -40.23 26.11
CA VAL A 733 -14.17 -39.68 27.04
C VAL A 733 -14.69 -40.82 27.90
N GLY A 734 -14.31 -40.84 29.16
CA GLY A 734 -14.98 -41.67 30.15
C GLY A 734 -16.36 -41.09 30.44
N LYS A 735 -17.42 -41.89 30.29
CA LYS A 735 -18.71 -41.54 30.86
C LYS A 735 -18.59 -41.71 32.38
N LEU A 736 -18.44 -40.58 33.09
CA LEU A 736 -18.50 -40.56 34.54
C LEU A 736 -19.96 -40.51 34.93
N THR A 737 -20.41 -41.52 35.69
CA THR A 737 -21.71 -41.45 36.37
C THR A 737 -21.47 -40.78 37.71
N TYR A 738 -22.09 -39.59 37.90
CA TYR A 738 -22.02 -38.88 39.16
C TYR A 738 -22.99 -39.51 40.15
N ASP A 739 -22.46 -39.89 41.30
CA ASP A 739 -23.25 -40.38 42.41
C ASP A 739 -23.54 -39.25 43.34
N GLU A 740 -24.81 -38.84 43.40
CA GLU A 740 -25.27 -37.74 44.24
C GLU A 740 -25.14 -38.04 45.72
N ALA A 741 -25.17 -39.31 46.12
CA ALA A 741 -25.10 -39.72 47.57
C ALA A 741 -23.66 -39.62 48.10
N THR A 742 -22.69 -39.92 47.27
CA THR A 742 -21.26 -39.90 47.65
C THR A 742 -20.52 -38.67 47.14
N HIS A 743 -21.19 -37.77 46.40
CA HIS A 743 -20.56 -36.63 45.69
C HIS A 743 -19.30 -37.02 44.89
N SER A 744 -19.27 -38.24 44.34
CA SER A 744 -18.13 -38.78 43.60
C SER A 744 -18.56 -39.31 42.25
N PHE A 745 -17.59 -39.38 41.34
CA PHE A 745 -17.80 -39.99 40.05
C PHE A 745 -17.44 -41.48 40.10
N THR A 746 -18.42 -42.33 39.81
CA THR A 746 -18.25 -43.76 39.72
C THR A 746 -18.48 -44.26 38.31
N ASN A 747 -17.90 -45.42 37.97
CA ASN A 747 -18.01 -46.07 36.66
C ASN A 747 -17.49 -45.25 35.45
N LEU A 748 -16.19 -45.25 35.26
CA LEU A 748 -15.56 -44.75 34.05
C LEU A 748 -15.84 -45.73 32.87
N GLN A 749 -16.88 -45.48 32.08
CA GLN A 749 -17.04 -46.17 30.81
C GLN A 749 -16.21 -45.45 29.75
N HIS A 750 -15.17 -46.10 29.23
CA HIS A 750 -14.40 -45.58 28.13
C HIS A 750 -15.21 -45.67 26.83
N ILE A 751 -15.58 -44.51 26.32
CA ILE A 751 -16.16 -44.37 24.98
C ILE A 751 -15.02 -43.93 24.05
N GLY A 752 -14.40 -44.94 23.37
CA GLY A 752 -13.40 -44.64 22.35
C GLY A 752 -14.08 -44.11 21.08
N TYR A 753 -13.83 -42.85 20.72
CA TYR A 753 -14.22 -42.36 19.44
C TYR A 753 -13.11 -42.55 18.45
N ARG A 754 -13.22 -43.55 17.58
CA ARG A 754 -12.34 -43.81 16.45
C ARG A 754 -12.88 -43.27 15.12
N GLU A 755 -14.05 -42.66 15.11
CA GLU A 755 -14.65 -42.17 13.89
C GLU A 755 -14.09 -40.78 13.54
N GLY A 756 -13.84 -40.56 12.26
CA GLY A 756 -13.36 -39.29 11.74
C GLY A 756 -14.28 -38.14 12.11
N LEU A 757 -13.67 -37.01 12.47
CA LEU A 757 -14.42 -35.81 12.84
C LEU A 757 -14.63 -34.93 11.62
N HIS A 758 -15.89 -34.69 11.29
CA HIS A 758 -16.30 -33.69 10.35
C HIS A 758 -16.69 -32.42 11.08
N LYS A 759 -16.09 -31.31 10.72
CA LYS A 759 -16.45 -29.98 11.22
C LYS A 759 -16.89 -29.11 10.07
N LEU A 760 -18.11 -28.63 10.08
CA LEU A 760 -18.59 -27.56 9.22
C LEU A 760 -18.54 -26.22 9.99
N THR A 761 -18.07 -25.19 9.35
CA THR A 761 -18.06 -23.85 9.94
C THR A 761 -18.64 -22.85 8.94
N PHE A 762 -19.62 -22.09 9.37
CA PHE A 762 -20.19 -20.98 8.61
C PHE A 762 -19.90 -19.67 9.35
N GLY A 763 -19.50 -18.64 8.62
CA GLY A 763 -19.16 -17.37 9.22
C GLY A 763 -19.69 -16.19 8.40
N ILE A 764 -20.08 -15.14 9.10
CA ILE A 764 -20.38 -13.83 8.53
C ILE A 764 -19.61 -12.78 9.30
N GLY A 765 -18.95 -11.89 8.59
CA GLY A 765 -18.25 -10.75 9.14
C GLY A 765 -18.63 -9.47 8.43
N TYR A 766 -18.85 -8.39 9.16
CA TYR A 766 -19.09 -7.07 8.62
C TYR A 766 -18.24 -6.04 9.34
N SER A 767 -17.58 -5.18 8.61
CA SER A 767 -16.85 -4.06 9.17
C SER A 767 -17.15 -2.77 8.42
N ASN A 768 -17.09 -1.67 9.16
CA ASN A 768 -17.18 -0.32 8.63
C ASN A 768 -16.13 0.54 9.33
N SER A 769 -15.23 1.13 8.57
CA SER A 769 -14.15 1.98 9.07
C SER A 769 -14.01 3.24 8.23
N VAL A 770 -13.41 4.27 8.80
CA VAL A 770 -13.06 5.50 8.12
C VAL A 770 -11.55 5.56 7.86
N GLN A 771 -11.16 6.34 6.86
CA GLN A 771 -9.76 6.60 6.53
C GLN A 771 -9.06 7.25 7.74
N LEU A 772 -7.82 6.86 7.99
CA LEU A 772 -6.97 7.41 9.03
C LEU A 772 -6.31 8.71 8.57
N ALA A 773 -6.15 9.65 9.49
CA ALA A 773 -5.20 10.75 9.33
C ALA A 773 -3.76 10.27 9.62
N HIS A 774 -2.77 11.11 9.30
CA HIS A 774 -1.34 10.73 9.46
C HIS A 774 -0.97 10.38 10.91
N ARG A 775 -1.53 11.09 11.89
CA ARG A 775 -1.28 10.86 13.32
C ARG A 775 -2.18 9.80 13.95
N ASP A 776 -3.24 9.38 13.29
CA ASP A 776 -4.12 8.33 13.81
C ASP A 776 -3.39 6.98 13.82
N PHE A 777 -3.64 6.17 14.83
CA PHE A 777 -3.10 4.81 14.97
C PHE A 777 -4.20 3.75 15.05
N ILE A 778 -5.45 4.19 15.14
CA ILE A 778 -6.64 3.36 15.12
C ILE A 778 -7.77 4.14 14.44
N THR A 779 -8.71 3.44 13.82
CA THR A 779 -9.85 4.12 13.17
C THR A 779 -10.63 4.95 14.21
N PRO A 780 -10.80 6.27 13.97
CA PRO A 780 -11.49 7.11 14.94
C PRO A 780 -12.99 6.84 15.02
N ARG A 781 -13.58 6.23 13.98
CA ARG A 781 -15.01 5.84 13.95
C ARG A 781 -15.17 4.58 13.12
N GLY A 782 -15.90 3.61 13.69
CA GLY A 782 -16.16 2.38 12.98
C GLY A 782 -16.73 1.30 13.85
N TYR A 783 -17.04 0.16 13.27
CA TYR A 783 -17.45 -1.04 14.00
C TYR A 783 -17.14 -2.30 13.20
N VAL A 784 -16.99 -3.39 13.93
CA VAL A 784 -16.82 -4.75 13.42
C VAL A 784 -17.87 -5.62 14.08
N LEU A 785 -18.58 -6.40 13.28
CA LEU A 785 -19.53 -7.41 13.74
C LEU A 785 -19.19 -8.73 13.08
N SER A 786 -19.25 -9.83 13.80
CA SER A 786 -19.09 -11.16 13.20
C SER A 786 -19.87 -12.19 13.97
N ALA A 787 -20.35 -13.19 13.26
CA ALA A 787 -20.97 -14.38 13.81
C ALA A 787 -20.43 -15.63 13.13
N SER A 788 -20.32 -16.70 13.86
CA SER A 788 -19.94 -18.01 13.33
C SER A 788 -20.73 -19.13 13.97
N TYR A 789 -21.00 -20.17 13.18
CA TYR A 789 -21.64 -21.40 13.59
C TYR A 789 -20.77 -22.56 13.16
N ALA A 790 -20.37 -23.38 14.11
CA ALA A 790 -19.58 -24.60 13.87
C ALA A 790 -20.35 -25.80 14.38
N LEU A 791 -20.45 -26.83 13.53
CA LEU A 791 -21.18 -28.08 13.83
C LEU A 791 -20.42 -29.30 13.36
N ASN A 792 -20.74 -30.46 13.94
CA ASN A 792 -20.31 -31.77 13.45
C ASN A 792 -21.51 -32.55 12.92
N PRO A 793 -21.70 -32.69 11.60
CA PRO A 793 -22.88 -33.35 11.03
C PRO A 793 -22.88 -34.87 11.17
N THR A 794 -21.76 -35.47 11.56
CA THR A 794 -21.55 -36.95 11.61
C THR A 794 -21.39 -37.49 13.02
N ASN A 795 -21.39 -36.61 14.04
CA ASN A 795 -21.19 -37.03 15.41
C ASN A 795 -22.04 -36.17 16.39
N ASP A 796 -23.17 -36.71 16.82
CA ASP A 796 -24.16 -36.08 17.71
C ASP A 796 -23.60 -35.81 19.12
N HIS A 797 -22.47 -36.42 19.48
CA HIS A 797 -21.82 -36.16 20.76
C HIS A 797 -21.07 -34.83 20.82
N PHE A 798 -20.76 -34.25 19.65
CA PHE A 798 -20.20 -32.89 19.56
C PHE A 798 -21.28 -31.85 19.72
N SER A 799 -21.04 -30.88 20.59
CA SER A 799 -21.88 -29.69 20.67
C SER A 799 -21.54 -28.71 19.56
N ASP A 800 -22.58 -28.20 18.92
CA ASP A 800 -22.47 -27.07 18.01
C ASP A 800 -22.04 -25.84 18.78
N LEU A 801 -21.29 -24.94 18.14
CA LEU A 801 -20.85 -23.69 18.73
C LEU A 801 -21.36 -22.49 17.91
N ILE A 802 -22.13 -21.62 18.58
CA ILE A 802 -22.46 -20.30 18.07
C ILE A 802 -21.55 -19.27 18.75
N SER A 803 -20.94 -18.40 17.98
CA SER A 803 -20.11 -17.31 18.50
C SER A 803 -20.46 -16.00 17.78
N VAL A 804 -20.68 -14.94 18.55
CA VAL A 804 -20.95 -13.59 18.06
C VAL A 804 -19.92 -12.65 18.69
N TYR A 805 -19.39 -11.72 17.89
CA TYR A 805 -18.41 -10.73 18.32
C TYR A 805 -18.76 -9.37 17.73
N GLY A 806 -18.65 -8.32 18.54
CA GLY A 806 -18.81 -6.94 18.14
C GLY A 806 -17.66 -6.09 18.70
N LYS A 807 -17.22 -5.10 17.92
CA LYS A 807 -16.27 -4.08 18.36
C LYS A 807 -16.67 -2.72 17.79
N LEU A 808 -16.73 -1.71 18.65
CA LEU A 808 -17.07 -0.33 18.32
C LEU A 808 -15.84 0.56 18.54
N TYR A 809 -15.60 1.47 17.60
CA TYR A 809 -14.56 2.49 17.65
C TYR A 809 -15.22 3.86 17.69
N THR A 810 -14.86 4.68 18.67
CA THR A 810 -15.31 6.06 18.81
C THR A 810 -14.14 6.99 19.08
N PRO A 811 -14.23 8.28 18.71
CA PRO A 811 -13.25 9.26 19.13
C PRO A 811 -13.16 9.34 20.66
N GLY A 812 -11.97 9.58 21.18
CA GLY A 812 -11.77 9.90 22.59
C GLY A 812 -12.04 11.37 22.90
N PHE A 813 -11.62 11.82 24.07
CA PHE A 813 -11.88 13.18 24.58
C PHE A 813 -10.94 14.25 23.99
N ALA A 814 -9.86 13.85 23.33
CA ALA A 814 -8.91 14.75 22.66
C ALA A 814 -8.56 14.24 21.25
N PRO A 815 -7.96 15.07 20.39
CA PRO A 815 -7.50 14.66 19.06
C PRO A 815 -6.61 13.41 19.14
N HIS A 816 -6.81 12.47 18.20
CA HIS A 816 -6.09 11.17 18.10
C HIS A 816 -6.29 10.23 19.30
N ASN A 817 -7.14 10.56 20.26
CA ASN A 817 -7.55 9.61 21.29
C ASN A 817 -8.67 8.73 20.74
N SER A 818 -8.74 7.49 21.21
CA SER A 818 -9.76 6.53 20.79
C SER A 818 -10.33 5.82 22.00
N LEU A 819 -11.66 5.68 22.03
CA LEU A 819 -12.36 4.80 22.94
C LEU A 819 -12.88 3.62 22.13
N THR A 820 -12.49 2.40 22.50
CA THR A 820 -12.98 1.17 21.87
C THR A 820 -13.69 0.30 22.88
N ALA A 821 -14.85 -0.24 22.49
CA ALA A 821 -15.59 -1.24 23.24
C ALA A 821 -15.73 -2.50 22.41
N ALA A 822 -15.49 -3.66 22.99
CA ALA A 822 -15.71 -4.95 22.33
C ALA A 822 -16.49 -5.88 23.23
N ALA A 823 -17.27 -6.77 22.62
CA ALA A 823 -17.98 -7.83 23.35
C ALA A 823 -18.06 -9.10 22.51
N THR A 824 -18.06 -10.24 23.17
CA THR A 824 -18.31 -11.55 22.55
C THR A 824 -19.31 -12.32 23.38
N TYR A 825 -20.14 -13.08 22.68
CA TYR A 825 -20.97 -14.10 23.29
C TYR A 825 -20.84 -15.40 22.51
N GLN A 826 -20.70 -16.50 23.21
CA GLN A 826 -20.70 -17.82 22.60
C GLN A 826 -21.47 -18.82 23.44
N THR A 827 -22.10 -19.79 22.77
CA THR A 827 -22.86 -20.84 23.42
C THR A 827 -22.72 -22.15 22.65
N SER A 828 -22.69 -23.25 23.40
CA SER A 828 -22.69 -24.60 22.81
C SER A 828 -24.09 -25.21 22.94
N ILE A 829 -24.55 -25.83 21.84
CA ILE A 829 -25.88 -26.42 21.70
C ILE A 829 -25.75 -27.93 21.42
N GLY A 830 -26.61 -28.73 21.97
CA GLY A 830 -26.61 -30.20 21.74
C GLY A 830 -25.40 -30.91 22.37
N GLY A 831 -25.06 -32.01 21.77
CA GLY A 831 -23.91 -32.85 22.15
C GLY A 831 -24.06 -33.67 23.40
N PHE A 832 -23.00 -34.44 23.70
CA PHE A 832 -22.93 -35.26 24.90
C PHE A 832 -22.75 -34.35 26.12
N LYS A 833 -23.62 -34.53 27.10
CA LYS A 833 -23.64 -33.73 28.33
C LYS A 833 -23.28 -34.56 29.52
N ASN A 834 -22.53 -33.96 30.45
CA ASN A 834 -22.34 -34.49 31.78
C ASN A 834 -23.65 -34.38 32.59
N PRO A 835 -23.73 -34.97 33.76
CA PRO A 835 -24.92 -34.85 34.65
C PRO A 835 -25.28 -33.40 34.98
N ALA A 836 -24.35 -32.49 34.90
CA ALA A 836 -24.52 -31.04 35.08
C ALA A 836 -25.05 -30.31 33.82
N GLY A 837 -25.28 -31.02 32.72
CA GLY A 837 -25.70 -30.46 31.46
C GLY A 837 -24.61 -29.70 30.69
N GLU A 838 -23.32 -29.92 31.04
CA GLU A 838 -22.19 -29.33 30.30
C GLU A 838 -21.76 -30.24 29.17
N SER A 839 -21.34 -29.63 28.03
CA SER A 839 -20.85 -30.35 26.87
C SER A 839 -19.40 -30.76 27.09
N PHE A 840 -19.11 -32.09 27.01
CA PHE A 840 -17.75 -32.60 27.07
C PHE A 840 -16.96 -32.34 25.77
N LEU A 841 -17.64 -32.45 24.64
CA LEU A 841 -17.03 -32.30 23.32
C LEU A 841 -17.62 -31.06 22.67
N SER A 842 -16.89 -29.97 22.70
CA SER A 842 -17.30 -28.72 22.07
C SER A 842 -16.14 -28.08 21.33
N TYR A 843 -16.48 -27.37 20.23
CA TYR A 843 -15.51 -26.51 19.61
C TYR A 843 -15.25 -25.29 20.52
N LYS A 844 -13.98 -24.91 20.62
CA LYS A 844 -13.61 -23.70 21.37
C LYS A 844 -13.45 -22.52 20.41
N SER A 845 -13.98 -21.37 20.80
CA SER A 845 -13.73 -20.11 20.17
C SER A 845 -13.37 -19.08 21.25
N ALA A 846 -12.26 -18.39 21.09
CA ALA A 846 -11.75 -17.46 22.09
C ALA A 846 -11.44 -16.12 21.41
N ARG A 847 -12.48 -15.44 20.87
CA ARG A 847 -12.27 -14.15 20.20
C ARG A 847 -11.95 -13.00 21.13
N LEU A 848 -12.37 -13.09 22.38
CA LEU A 848 -12.11 -12.09 23.41
C LEU A 848 -11.96 -12.83 24.74
N ILE A 849 -10.76 -12.82 25.31
CA ILE A 849 -10.46 -13.35 26.62
C ILE A 849 -9.96 -12.18 27.47
N PRO A 850 -10.46 -11.98 28.70
CA PRO A 850 -9.93 -10.98 29.62
C PRO A 850 -8.43 -11.16 29.81
N ARG A 851 -7.68 -10.07 29.73
CA ARG A 851 -6.22 -10.09 29.79
C ARG A 851 -5.73 -10.65 31.12
N GLY A 852 -4.75 -11.55 31.06
CA GLY A 852 -4.26 -12.32 32.22
C GLY A 852 -4.95 -13.66 32.44
N PHE A 853 -5.90 -14.04 31.57
CA PHE A 853 -6.53 -15.37 31.54
C PHE A 853 -6.24 -16.03 30.18
N ASP A 854 -6.33 -17.35 30.12
CA ASP A 854 -6.21 -18.11 28.89
C ASP A 854 -7.49 -18.88 28.52
N SER A 855 -7.48 -19.57 27.37
CA SER A 855 -8.64 -20.32 26.89
C SER A 855 -9.00 -21.53 27.78
N ASN A 856 -8.09 -21.99 28.63
CA ASN A 856 -8.31 -23.11 29.54
C ASN A 856 -9.02 -22.64 30.85
N ASP A 857 -8.94 -21.34 31.14
CA ASP A 857 -9.60 -20.74 32.29
C ASP A 857 -11.11 -20.56 32.10
N ILE A 858 -11.61 -20.69 30.89
CA ILE A 858 -13.00 -20.44 30.52
C ILE A 858 -13.69 -21.70 29.99
N ASN A 859 -14.98 -21.82 30.23
CA ASN A 859 -15.83 -22.81 29.58
C ASN A 859 -16.58 -22.14 28.40
N SER A 860 -16.56 -22.77 27.23
CA SER A 860 -17.14 -22.24 26.03
C SER A 860 -18.65 -22.44 25.87
N ARG A 861 -19.33 -23.13 26.84
CA ARG A 861 -20.74 -23.41 26.69
C ARG A 861 -21.61 -22.16 26.68
N ASN A 862 -21.48 -21.30 27.71
CA ASN A 862 -22.13 -20.01 27.80
C ASN A 862 -21.07 -19.01 28.25
N TYR A 863 -20.43 -18.37 27.33
CA TYR A 863 -19.38 -17.41 27.63
C TYR A 863 -19.73 -16.04 27.09
N PHE A 864 -19.66 -15.05 27.94
CA PHE A 864 -19.75 -13.64 27.60
C PHE A 864 -18.46 -12.95 28.04
N ALA A 865 -17.90 -12.11 27.20
CA ALA A 865 -16.84 -11.20 27.61
C ALA A 865 -17.01 -9.82 26.97
N ALA A 866 -16.52 -8.81 27.67
CA ALA A 866 -16.49 -7.43 27.21
C ALA A 866 -15.15 -6.79 27.55
N SER A 867 -14.68 -5.88 26.71
CA SER A 867 -13.51 -5.04 26.98
C SER A 867 -13.79 -3.59 26.64
N LEU A 868 -13.19 -2.70 27.40
CA LEU A 868 -13.20 -1.27 27.17
C LEU A 868 -11.74 -0.78 27.19
N ASP A 869 -11.33 -0.08 26.15
CA ASP A 869 -9.98 0.44 26.00
C ASP A 869 -9.99 1.92 25.65
N TYR A 870 -9.23 2.73 26.37
CA TYR A 870 -9.00 4.13 26.07
C TYR A 870 -7.54 4.33 25.67
N GLN A 871 -7.31 4.70 24.41
CA GLN A 871 -5.97 4.85 23.84
C GLN A 871 -5.66 6.31 23.53
N LEU A 872 -4.43 6.74 23.85
CA LEU A 872 -3.98 8.09 23.63
C LEU A 872 -2.50 8.14 23.23
N PRO A 873 -2.10 9.07 22.35
CA PRO A 873 -0.69 9.38 22.13
C PRO A 873 -0.17 10.21 23.31
N VAL A 874 0.97 9.81 23.87
CA VAL A 874 1.56 10.50 25.04
C VAL A 874 2.70 11.42 24.64
N TRP A 875 3.57 10.93 23.73
CA TRP A 875 4.78 11.66 23.40
C TRP A 875 5.30 11.27 22.01
N TYR A 876 5.89 12.26 21.33
CA TYR A 876 6.60 12.11 20.05
C TYR A 876 8.08 12.44 20.27
N PRO A 877 8.94 11.46 20.68
CA PRO A 877 10.34 11.68 21.03
C PRO A 877 11.16 12.20 19.87
N GLU A 878 10.99 11.62 18.68
CA GLU A 878 11.73 11.91 17.45
C GLU A 878 13.25 11.90 17.64
N GLY A 879 13.74 10.88 18.33
CA GLY A 879 15.15 10.70 18.64
C GLY A 879 15.44 9.29 19.11
N GLY A 880 16.70 8.99 19.40
CA GLY A 880 17.09 7.65 19.83
C GLY A 880 18.59 7.43 19.78
N ILE A 881 19.01 6.21 19.46
CA ILE A 881 20.41 5.84 19.27
C ILE A 881 20.76 6.01 17.80
N PRO A 882 21.62 6.96 17.42
CA PRO A 882 21.92 7.27 16.04
C PRO A 882 22.24 6.03 15.20
N SER A 883 21.61 5.93 14.03
CA SER A 883 21.71 4.82 13.06
C SER A 883 21.20 3.46 13.54
N VAL A 884 20.85 3.29 14.81
CA VAL A 884 20.41 2.00 15.39
C VAL A 884 18.93 1.99 15.66
N LEU A 885 18.42 3.00 16.39
CA LEU A 885 17.06 3.02 16.91
C LEU A 885 16.51 4.45 16.91
N TYR A 886 15.35 4.63 16.31
CA TYR A 886 14.68 5.92 16.23
C TYR A 886 13.25 5.81 16.76
N PHE A 887 12.98 6.41 17.92
CA PHE A 887 11.66 6.45 18.55
C PHE A 887 10.79 7.53 17.93
N LYS A 888 9.61 7.17 17.46
CA LYS A 888 8.68 8.09 16.79
C LYS A 888 7.54 8.53 17.65
N ARG A 889 6.89 7.58 18.35
CA ARG A 889 5.69 7.85 19.14
C ARG A 889 5.58 6.87 20.29
N ILE A 890 5.15 7.40 21.43
CA ILE A 890 4.77 6.62 22.62
C ILE A 890 3.27 6.80 22.83
N ARG A 891 2.56 5.68 23.00
CA ARG A 891 1.11 5.64 23.21
C ARG A 891 0.80 4.85 24.47
N LEU A 892 -0.29 5.20 25.14
CA LEU A 892 -0.82 4.49 26.30
C LEU A 892 -2.21 3.95 25.98
N ASN A 893 -2.51 2.76 26.45
CA ASN A 893 -3.85 2.20 26.52
C ASN A 893 -4.21 1.95 27.98
N LEU A 894 -5.40 2.37 28.41
CA LEU A 894 -6.02 2.00 29.67
C LEU A 894 -7.13 1.03 29.35
N GLY A 895 -7.11 -0.16 29.92
CA GLY A 895 -8.01 -1.25 29.58
C GLY A 895 -8.71 -1.87 30.77
N ALA A 896 -9.97 -2.23 30.58
CA ALA A 896 -10.80 -2.97 31.51
C ALA A 896 -11.47 -4.14 30.78
N ASP A 897 -11.40 -5.31 31.35
CA ASP A 897 -12.01 -6.53 30.80
C ASP A 897 -12.92 -7.18 31.78
N TYR A 898 -13.99 -7.79 31.30
CA TYR A 898 -14.94 -8.60 32.04
C TYR A 898 -15.22 -9.88 31.25
N GLY A 899 -15.33 -11.00 31.99
CA GLY A 899 -15.75 -12.28 31.45
C GLY A 899 -16.69 -12.99 32.38
N GLN A 900 -17.65 -13.72 31.83
CA GLN A 900 -18.60 -14.53 32.58
C GLN A 900 -18.85 -15.85 31.84
N PHE A 901 -18.84 -16.96 32.60
CA PHE A 901 -19.12 -18.29 32.05
C PHE A 901 -19.67 -19.22 33.14
N ASP A 902 -20.38 -20.24 32.71
CA ASP A 902 -20.90 -21.26 33.59
C ASP A 902 -19.89 -22.41 33.69
N ALA A 903 -19.53 -22.77 34.90
CA ALA A 903 -18.66 -23.89 35.21
C ALA A 903 -19.28 -24.79 36.26
N PHE A 904 -19.15 -26.11 36.07
CA PHE A 904 -19.63 -27.07 37.07
C PHE A 904 -18.64 -27.20 38.21
N ASP A 905 -19.15 -26.98 39.44
CA ASP A 905 -18.38 -27.27 40.66
C ASP A 905 -18.60 -28.71 41.08
N TYR A 906 -17.65 -29.56 40.82
CA TYR A 906 -17.69 -30.99 41.13
C TYR A 906 -17.77 -31.25 42.66
N ARG A 907 -17.32 -30.29 43.50
CA ARG A 907 -17.39 -30.42 44.92
C ARG A 907 -18.80 -30.17 45.50
N LYS A 908 -19.51 -29.25 44.82
CA LYS A 908 -20.85 -28.84 45.20
C LYS A 908 -21.95 -29.54 44.40
N GLY A 909 -21.57 -30.28 43.33
CA GLY A 909 -22.50 -30.94 42.42
C GLY A 909 -23.47 -30.00 41.69
N ARG A 910 -23.10 -28.76 41.46
CA ARG A 910 -23.94 -27.77 40.77
C ARG A 910 -23.14 -26.86 39.80
N THR A 911 -23.84 -26.35 38.83
CA THR A 911 -23.30 -25.30 37.93
C THR A 911 -23.28 -23.96 38.66
N GLU A 912 -22.14 -23.27 38.59
CA GLU A 912 -21.94 -21.94 39.16
C GLU A 912 -21.47 -21.00 38.04
N THR A 913 -22.06 -19.80 38.02
CA THR A 913 -21.60 -18.74 37.12
C THR A 913 -20.32 -18.14 37.68
N ARG A 914 -19.21 -18.33 36.96
CA ARG A 914 -17.92 -17.71 37.29
C ARG A 914 -17.75 -16.38 36.58
N ARG A 915 -17.24 -15.40 37.31
CA ARG A 915 -16.93 -14.06 36.81
C ARG A 915 -15.45 -13.81 36.95
N ILE A 916 -14.87 -13.27 35.89
CA ILE A 916 -13.46 -12.87 35.83
C ILE A 916 -13.38 -11.43 35.30
N HIS A 917 -12.44 -10.67 35.78
CA HIS A 917 -12.17 -9.30 35.29
C HIS A 917 -10.70 -8.98 35.40
N SER A 918 -10.26 -8.01 34.62
CA SER A 918 -8.92 -7.46 34.71
C SER A 918 -8.92 -5.97 34.43
N PHE A 919 -7.99 -5.27 35.03
CA PHE A 919 -7.74 -3.85 34.80
C PHE A 919 -6.24 -3.63 34.59
N GLY A 920 -5.90 -2.71 33.72
CA GLY A 920 -4.50 -2.43 33.49
C GLY A 920 -4.27 -1.49 32.32
N GLY A 921 -3.09 -1.60 31.73
CA GLY A 921 -2.76 -0.78 30.58
C GLY A 921 -1.64 -1.36 29.75
N ASP A 922 -1.50 -0.80 28.56
CA ASP A 922 -0.44 -1.13 27.61
C ASP A 922 0.36 0.12 27.28
N LEU A 923 1.66 0.00 27.33
CA LEU A 923 2.58 0.99 26.77
C LEU A 923 3.01 0.54 25.37
N TYR A 924 2.76 1.38 24.38
CA TYR A 924 3.21 1.15 23.01
C TYR A 924 4.35 2.11 22.67
N VAL A 925 5.40 1.60 22.09
CA VAL A 925 6.54 2.38 21.60
C VAL A 925 6.69 2.11 20.11
N ASP A 926 6.38 3.10 19.27
CA ASP A 926 6.56 3.05 17.83
C ASP A 926 7.97 3.52 17.47
N PHE A 927 8.75 2.70 16.77
CA PHE A 927 10.13 2.97 16.45
C PHE A 927 10.58 2.36 15.11
N ASN A 928 11.64 2.92 14.54
CA ASN A 928 12.32 2.36 13.38
C ASN A 928 13.74 1.92 13.76
N VAL A 929 14.23 0.86 13.12
CA VAL A 929 15.61 0.36 13.29
C VAL A 929 16.42 0.60 12.02
N PHE A 930 17.72 0.85 12.17
CA PHE A 930 18.71 0.89 11.08
C PHE A 930 18.33 1.83 9.91
N ARG A 931 17.70 2.97 10.20
CA ARG A 931 17.24 3.95 9.20
C ARG A 931 16.25 3.37 8.18
N GLN A 932 15.43 2.42 8.60
CA GLN A 932 14.35 1.92 7.76
C GLN A 932 13.30 3.02 7.53
N PRO A 933 12.59 3.00 6.39
CA PRO A 933 11.63 4.04 6.03
C PRO A 933 10.42 4.10 6.99
N ALA A 934 9.64 5.17 6.91
CA ALA A 934 8.44 5.36 7.74
C ALA A 934 7.44 4.20 7.65
N SER A 935 7.33 3.55 6.49
CA SER A 935 6.49 2.36 6.27
C SER A 935 6.94 1.13 7.08
N ALA A 936 8.20 1.11 7.53
CA ALA A 936 8.78 0.02 8.31
C ALA A 936 8.84 0.32 9.83
N THR A 937 7.86 1.07 10.35
CA THR A 937 7.77 1.35 11.79
C THR A 937 7.33 0.11 12.55
N SER A 938 8.14 -0.31 13.52
CA SER A 938 7.84 -1.40 14.45
C SER A 938 7.17 -0.86 15.72
N THR A 939 6.42 -1.72 16.42
CA THR A 939 5.76 -1.35 17.68
C THR A 939 6.11 -2.35 18.77
N LEU A 940 6.74 -1.89 19.85
CA LEU A 940 6.86 -2.66 21.09
C LEU A 940 5.64 -2.37 21.95
N ARG A 941 4.92 -3.43 22.37
CA ARG A 941 3.84 -3.34 23.34
C ARG A 941 4.26 -4.02 24.64
N LEU A 942 4.13 -3.31 25.73
CA LEU A 942 4.30 -3.82 27.09
C LEU A 942 2.94 -3.72 27.79
N SER A 943 2.42 -4.84 28.24
CA SER A 943 1.09 -4.97 28.85
C SER A 943 1.23 -5.31 30.34
N PHE A 944 0.46 -4.65 31.18
CA PHE A 944 0.41 -4.85 32.63
C PHE A 944 -1.05 -4.85 33.07
N TYR A 945 -1.53 -5.99 33.54
CA TYR A 945 -2.92 -6.15 33.97
C TYR A 945 -3.02 -6.87 35.32
N ALA A 946 -3.96 -6.46 36.13
CA ALA A 946 -4.33 -7.10 37.41
C ALA A 946 -5.61 -7.93 37.22
N PRO A 947 -5.50 -9.25 36.94
CA PRO A 947 -6.64 -10.14 36.84
C PRO A 947 -7.24 -10.39 38.21
N SER A 948 -8.56 -10.67 38.24
CA SER A 948 -9.30 -11.00 39.49
C SER A 948 -8.84 -12.29 40.17
N LYS A 949 -8.06 -13.10 39.49
CA LYS A 949 -7.41 -14.30 39.99
C LYS A 949 -5.98 -14.33 39.52
N GLY A 950 -5.06 -14.68 40.42
CA GLY A 950 -3.62 -14.68 40.13
C GLY A 950 -2.96 -13.36 40.54
N GLY A 951 -1.68 -13.21 40.23
CA GLY A 951 -0.90 -12.01 40.49
C GLY A 951 -0.94 -11.06 39.28
N LEU A 952 -0.10 -10.02 39.35
CA LEU A 952 0.06 -9.11 38.20
C LEU A 952 0.51 -9.89 36.96
N TRP A 953 -0.27 -9.79 35.90
CA TRP A 953 0.07 -10.35 34.59
C TRP A 953 0.77 -9.31 33.75
N TRP A 954 1.85 -9.74 33.09
CA TRP A 954 2.55 -8.89 32.16
C TRP A 954 2.90 -9.65 30.88
N SER A 955 2.95 -8.93 29.78
CA SER A 955 3.45 -9.48 28.51
C SER A 955 4.20 -8.43 27.73
N ALA A 956 5.12 -8.88 26.89
CA ALA A 956 5.82 -8.04 25.93
C ALA A 956 5.62 -8.65 24.54
N SER A 957 5.20 -7.83 23.60
CA SER A 957 5.06 -8.24 22.19
C SER A 957 5.67 -7.22 21.24
N LEU A 958 6.26 -7.72 20.17
CA LEU A 958 6.88 -6.91 19.13
C LEU A 958 6.08 -7.05 17.84
N GLY A 959 5.38 -5.97 17.46
CA GLY A 959 4.75 -5.83 16.15
C GLY A 959 5.78 -5.37 15.12
N LEU A 960 6.02 -6.19 14.10
CA LEU A 960 6.89 -5.85 12.99
C LEU A 960 6.06 -5.32 11.82
N PRO A 961 6.57 -4.40 11.01
CA PRO A 961 5.82 -3.68 9.97
C PRO A 961 5.66 -4.47 8.65
N PHE A 962 5.61 -5.78 8.71
CA PHE A 962 5.59 -6.63 7.51
C PHE A 962 4.22 -7.18 7.20
#